data_12ad44872f9ad2a1c131688cb4f79711
#
_entry.id   12ad44872f9ad2a1c131688cb4f79711
#
_cell.length_a   1.000
_cell.length_b   1.000
_cell.length_c   1.000
_cell.angle_alpha   90.00
_cell.angle_beta   90.00
_cell.angle_gamma   90.00
#
_symmetry.space_group_name_H-M   'P 1'
#
loop_
_entity.id
_entity.type
_entity.pdbx_description
1 polymer ?
#
loop_
_entity_poly.entity_id
_entity_poly.type
_entity_poly.pdbx_seq_one_letter_code
_entity_poly.pdbx_strand_id
1 'polypeptide(L)'
;MATPEEQITPADAAIVTTGTGRKGPEEHDLPESLKYDMDLCLEILRNVLGEYNPELLSTFDTVRHYAVEASAEHFAELKDPNPDQDGLKEAVNVIDNMTLHDAQLLARAFATYFHLANLSEENYRVSVLHERENNVPVDQAVDPINELTVAYHQLINETGPAKAKELLNQLEFHPVFTAHPTEARRKAVEGKIRRVSELLEEYKRLGGSDKKECLRRLYNEIDALFRTSPIALKKPTPVEEADTILDIFDNTLFNTIPKVYRRFDDWVLGDKADLVEPACPAFFHPGSWIGSDRDGNPNVTAKVSRAVARKFSDHVIAALEQATRTVGRNLTMEAETTPPSAELKSLWSHQKEMSERLTDKAALISTKEMHRAVMLVMADRLHYTIERDADLMYHSCDDFLADLKVVQRSLAAAGAKRSAYGPLQDLIWQTETFGFHMVEMEFRQHSVVHARALADIREHGLHGERGELQPMTHEVLDTFRALGAIQKRNGLKAARRYIISFTKSAQNIKDVYELNRLAFSHPEDVPTIDVIPLFEQLEDLQNSVDVLEEMIKIPEVQARLKATGNKLEVMLGYSDSSKDAGPTSATLALHSAQERIAKWAESHDIDLTLFHGRGGAVGRGGGPANRAVLAQPVGSVKCRFKLTEQGEVIFARYGNPVLAIRHVESVAAATLLQSAPSVEKRNTEMTEKYADMAAQLDEAAHNRFLDLLNTDGFAPWFSIVTPLTEIGLLPIGSRPAKRGLGAKSLDDLRTIPWIFSWAQARINLAAWYGLGTACEKFGDLETMRQAYEEWPLFSTFIDNIEMSIAKTDERIAKMYLALGDREDLNEKVLNEMELTRKWVLAIVGDKWPLQHRHVLGQAIRIRSPYVDALSVTQVLALKSLRKKVDKEELSQSQQAGFIYLILCTVSGVAAGLQNTG
;
A
#
# COMPACT_ATOMS: atom_id res chain seq x y z
N MET A 1 34.96 7.20 35.77
CA MET A 1 34.99 7.65 34.38
C MET A 1 34.40 6.49 33.59
N ALA A 2 33.11 6.54 33.35
CA ALA A 2 32.39 5.55 32.56
C ALA A 2 32.49 6.00 31.10
N THR A 3 32.85 5.08 30.25
CA THR A 3 32.82 5.23 28.78
C THR A 3 31.37 5.49 28.33
N PRO A 4 31.12 6.40 27.39
CA PRO A 4 29.78 6.58 26.88
C PRO A 4 29.39 5.32 26.10
N GLU A 5 28.37 4.62 26.57
CA GLU A 5 27.60 3.69 25.74
C GLU A 5 27.05 4.50 24.55
N GLU A 6 27.39 4.11 23.34
CA GLU A 6 26.80 4.63 22.12
C GLU A 6 25.32 4.26 22.16
N GLN A 7 24.50 5.21 22.54
CA GLN A 7 23.03 5.08 22.47
C GLN A 7 22.65 4.94 20.99
N ILE A 8 22.08 3.79 20.64
CA ILE A 8 21.37 3.60 19.37
C ILE A 8 20.31 4.69 19.31
N THR A 9 20.44 5.62 18.39
CA THR A 9 19.45 6.68 18.27
C THR A 9 18.12 6.09 17.79
N PRO A 10 16.97 6.59 18.25
CA PRO A 10 15.65 6.14 17.79
C PRO A 10 15.45 6.19 16.26
N ALA A 11 16.24 6.99 15.56
CA ALA A 11 16.28 7.04 14.11
C ALA A 11 16.79 5.72 13.48
N ASP A 12 17.70 5.01 14.12
CA ASP A 12 18.23 3.74 13.62
C ASP A 12 17.20 2.59 13.73
N ALA A 13 16.30 2.71 14.70
CA ALA A 13 15.22 1.75 14.92
C ALA A 13 14.00 1.96 14.02
N ALA A 14 13.84 3.15 13.43
CA ALA A 14 12.70 3.47 12.54
C ALA A 14 13.01 3.08 11.10
N ILE A 15 13.52 1.90 10.80
CA ILE A 15 13.70 1.30 9.44
C ILE A 15 14.11 2.28 8.32
N VAL A 16 14.24 3.50 8.65
CA VAL A 16 14.65 4.57 7.79
C VAL A 16 16.06 4.87 8.11
N THR A 17 16.91 4.10 7.56
CA THR A 17 18.30 4.44 7.56
C THR A 17 18.50 5.72 6.77
N THR A 18 18.88 6.74 7.44
CA THR A 18 19.57 7.85 6.80
C THR A 18 20.86 7.31 6.20
N GLY A 19 20.96 7.32 4.87
CA GLY A 19 22.19 6.94 4.18
C GLY A 19 23.27 7.96 4.44
N THR A 20 24.06 7.73 5.47
CA THR A 20 25.36 8.36 5.63
C THR A 20 26.25 7.32 6.26
N GLY A 21 27.31 6.93 5.55
CA GLY A 21 28.25 5.88 5.89
C GLY A 21 28.77 5.97 7.32
N ARG A 22 28.14 5.24 8.23
CA ARG A 22 28.68 4.95 9.54
C ARG A 22 28.94 3.46 9.64
N LYS A 23 30.16 3.09 9.95
CA LYS A 23 30.57 1.74 10.32
C LYS A 23 29.74 1.33 11.53
N GLY A 24 28.77 0.42 11.32
CA GLY A 24 28.05 -0.22 12.42
C GLY A 24 28.94 -1.22 13.15
N PRO A 25 28.63 -1.55 14.39
CA PRO A 25 29.37 -2.56 15.14
C PRO A 25 29.26 -3.93 14.49
N GLU A 26 30.33 -4.68 14.53
CA GLU A 26 30.39 -6.08 14.09
C GLU A 26 29.53 -6.92 15.03
N GLU A 27 28.70 -7.81 14.44
CA GLU A 27 27.85 -8.79 15.13
C GLU A 27 27.00 -8.23 16.30
N HIS A 28 25.80 -7.73 16.00
CA HIS A 28 24.81 -7.46 17.03
C HIS A 28 23.69 -8.49 16.99
N ASP A 29 23.46 -9.12 18.15
CA ASP A 29 22.27 -9.86 18.48
C ASP A 29 21.03 -8.98 18.27
N LEU A 30 19.91 -9.63 18.01
CA LEU A 30 18.60 -8.96 18.00
C LEU A 30 18.42 -8.14 19.29
N PRO A 31 17.72 -6.99 19.20
CA PRO A 31 17.29 -6.29 20.40
C PRO A 31 16.61 -7.25 21.38
N GLU A 32 17.00 -7.20 22.65
CA GLU A 32 16.57 -8.17 23.66
C GLU A 32 15.04 -8.32 23.74
N SER A 33 14.30 -7.21 23.59
CA SER A 33 12.84 -7.24 23.61
C SER A 33 12.23 -7.96 22.42
N LEU A 34 12.80 -7.79 21.21
CA LEU A 34 12.36 -8.50 20.00
C LEU A 34 12.68 -9.99 20.12
N LYS A 35 13.91 -10.33 20.56
CA LYS A 35 14.34 -11.70 20.78
C LYS A 35 13.43 -12.41 21.77
N TYR A 36 13.10 -11.76 22.87
CA TYR A 36 12.21 -12.29 23.90
C TYR A 36 10.82 -12.65 23.33
N ASP A 37 10.20 -11.76 22.56
CA ASP A 37 8.88 -12.01 21.97
C ASP A 37 8.93 -13.15 20.97
N MET A 38 9.97 -13.19 20.13
CA MET A 38 10.17 -14.27 19.16
C MET A 38 10.39 -15.64 19.83
N ASP A 39 11.25 -15.68 20.85
CA ASP A 39 11.54 -16.92 21.58
C ASP A 39 10.30 -17.43 22.32
N LEU A 40 9.55 -16.55 22.98
CA LEU A 40 8.28 -16.90 23.64
C LEU A 40 7.26 -17.47 22.64
N CYS A 41 7.07 -16.81 21.49
CA CYS A 41 6.15 -17.27 20.45
C CYS A 41 6.59 -18.62 19.87
N LEU A 42 7.88 -18.80 19.63
CA LEU A 42 8.44 -20.07 19.11
C LEU A 42 8.29 -21.21 20.15
N GLU A 43 8.55 -20.94 21.43
CA GLU A 43 8.36 -21.91 22.50
C GLU A 43 6.90 -22.37 22.60
N ILE A 44 5.95 -21.41 22.57
CA ILE A 44 4.52 -21.75 22.60
C ILE A 44 4.15 -22.57 21.36
N LEU A 45 4.60 -22.18 20.17
CA LEU A 45 4.33 -22.92 18.93
C LEU A 45 4.89 -24.36 19.01
N ARG A 46 6.13 -24.54 19.50
CA ARG A 46 6.74 -25.85 19.67
C ARG A 46 5.93 -26.75 20.64
N ASN A 47 5.47 -26.20 21.75
CA ASN A 47 4.61 -26.90 22.69
C ASN A 47 3.28 -27.32 22.04
N VAL A 48 2.65 -26.42 21.28
CA VAL A 48 1.43 -26.73 20.51
C VAL A 48 1.67 -27.83 19.47
N LEU A 49 2.79 -27.80 18.75
CA LEU A 49 3.15 -28.84 17.79
C LEU A 49 3.37 -30.17 18.48
N GLY A 50 4.05 -30.20 19.63
CA GLY A 50 4.28 -31.43 20.43
C GLY A 50 3.01 -32.01 21.01
N GLU A 51 2.08 -31.19 21.46
CA GLU A 51 0.75 -31.63 21.92
C GLU A 51 -0.12 -32.15 20.75
N TYR A 52 0.02 -31.56 19.56
CA TYR A 52 -0.69 -32.00 18.35
C TYR A 52 -0.13 -33.33 17.81
N ASN A 53 1.18 -33.40 17.59
CA ASN A 53 1.91 -34.60 17.11
C ASN A 53 3.40 -34.49 17.42
N PRO A 54 3.96 -35.33 18.33
CA PRO A 54 5.37 -35.30 18.68
C PRO A 54 6.34 -35.56 17.51
N GLU A 55 5.93 -36.37 16.51
CA GLU A 55 6.73 -36.57 15.30
C GLU A 55 6.82 -35.34 14.44
N LEU A 56 5.73 -34.55 14.32
CA LEU A 56 5.72 -33.28 13.65
C LEU A 56 6.66 -32.26 14.30
N LEU A 57 6.67 -32.22 15.65
CA LEU A 57 7.61 -31.37 16.39
C LEU A 57 9.06 -31.77 16.10
N SER A 58 9.37 -33.06 16.16
CA SER A 58 10.71 -33.57 15.86
C SER A 58 11.15 -33.21 14.45
N THR A 59 10.26 -33.37 13.48
CA THR A 59 10.54 -33.00 12.08
C THR A 59 10.71 -31.51 11.88
N PHE A 60 9.85 -30.69 12.51
CA PHE A 60 9.95 -29.24 12.49
C PHE A 60 11.29 -28.76 13.05
N ASP A 61 11.71 -29.29 14.21
CA ASP A 61 13.00 -28.97 14.84
C ASP A 61 14.19 -29.43 14.00
N THR A 62 14.12 -30.61 13.37
CA THR A 62 15.17 -31.16 12.50
C THR A 62 15.32 -30.29 11.22
N VAL A 63 14.25 -30.00 10.50
CA VAL A 63 14.29 -29.18 9.29
C VAL A 63 14.72 -27.77 9.62
N ARG A 64 14.24 -27.20 10.73
CA ARG A 64 14.67 -25.91 11.25
C ARG A 64 16.18 -25.90 11.54
N HIS A 65 16.71 -26.92 12.21
CA HIS A 65 18.13 -27.01 12.53
C HIS A 65 19.00 -26.98 11.26
N TYR A 66 18.73 -27.84 10.29
CA TYR A 66 19.45 -27.87 9.03
C TYR A 66 19.30 -26.57 8.21
N ALA A 67 18.12 -25.96 8.20
CA ALA A 67 17.90 -24.70 7.51
C ALA A 67 18.67 -23.54 8.16
N VAL A 68 18.78 -23.52 9.51
CA VAL A 68 19.57 -22.51 10.24
C VAL A 68 21.05 -22.71 9.97
N GLU A 69 21.57 -23.95 9.99
CA GLU A 69 22.96 -24.27 9.64
C GLU A 69 23.27 -23.87 8.21
N ALA A 70 22.43 -24.27 7.24
CA ALA A 70 22.59 -23.91 5.84
C ALA A 70 22.58 -22.38 5.61
N SER A 71 21.75 -21.66 6.33
CA SER A 71 21.71 -20.20 6.25
C SER A 71 22.97 -19.55 6.86
N ALA A 72 23.45 -20.06 7.98
CA ALA A 72 24.69 -19.59 8.60
C ALA A 72 25.91 -19.82 7.68
N GLU A 73 25.96 -20.99 7.03
CA GLU A 73 26.99 -21.33 6.03
C GLU A 73 26.91 -20.38 4.84
N HIS A 74 25.72 -20.13 4.29
CA HIS A 74 25.52 -19.19 3.18
C HIS A 74 26.02 -17.78 3.52
N PHE A 75 25.71 -17.28 4.72
CA PHE A 75 26.24 -15.97 5.15
C PHE A 75 27.74 -16.00 5.44
N ALA A 76 28.32 -17.13 5.83
CA ALA A 76 29.76 -17.31 5.94
C ALA A 76 30.44 -17.32 4.57
N GLU A 77 29.85 -18.00 3.58
CA GLU A 77 30.30 -18.02 2.18
C GLU A 77 30.27 -16.64 1.52
N LEU A 78 29.29 -15.80 1.86
CA LEU A 78 29.26 -14.40 1.40
C LEU A 78 30.44 -13.59 1.96
N LYS A 79 30.99 -14.01 3.13
CA LYS A 79 32.16 -13.39 3.75
C LYS A 79 33.46 -14.03 3.27
N ASP A 80 33.49 -15.35 3.03
CA ASP A 80 34.68 -16.11 2.63
C ASP A 80 34.24 -17.40 1.87
N PRO A 81 34.28 -17.41 0.53
CA PRO A 81 33.74 -18.51 -0.27
C PRO A 81 34.49 -19.82 -0.02
N ASN A 82 33.86 -20.76 0.63
CA ASN A 82 34.34 -22.14 0.78
C ASN A 82 33.28 -23.12 0.32
N PRO A 83 33.44 -23.86 -0.80
CA PRO A 83 32.36 -24.57 -1.48
C PRO A 83 32.01 -25.95 -0.94
N ASP A 84 32.58 -26.42 0.17
CA ASP A 84 32.48 -27.84 0.59
C ASP A 84 31.38 -28.19 1.63
N GLN A 85 30.56 -27.24 2.06
CA GLN A 85 29.49 -27.49 3.02
C GLN A 85 28.10 -27.21 2.39
N ASP A 86 27.22 -28.21 2.39
CA ASP A 86 25.88 -28.16 1.76
C ASP A 86 24.79 -28.57 2.79
N GLY A 87 24.64 -27.76 3.85
CA GLY A 87 23.63 -27.96 4.88
C GLY A 87 22.17 -27.95 4.35
N LEU A 88 21.94 -27.34 3.19
CA LEU A 88 20.62 -27.37 2.53
C LEU A 88 20.27 -28.79 2.04
N LYS A 89 21.27 -29.61 1.69
CA LYS A 89 21.09 -30.97 1.18
C LYS A 89 20.43 -31.90 2.21
N GLU A 90 20.78 -31.74 3.48
CA GLU A 90 20.17 -32.53 4.56
C GLU A 90 18.70 -32.12 4.76
N ALA A 91 18.38 -30.84 4.70
CA ALA A 91 16.98 -30.37 4.74
C ALA A 91 16.17 -30.93 3.55
N VAL A 92 16.76 -30.94 2.34
CA VAL A 92 16.16 -31.53 1.13
C VAL A 92 15.88 -33.02 1.36
N ASN A 93 16.85 -33.78 1.89
CA ASN A 93 16.69 -35.21 2.15
C ASN A 93 15.55 -35.53 3.14
N VAL A 94 15.42 -34.75 4.20
CA VAL A 94 14.34 -34.94 5.17
C VAL A 94 12.98 -34.63 4.51
N ILE A 95 12.86 -33.54 3.79
CA ILE A 95 11.59 -33.10 3.18
C ILE A 95 11.17 -34.03 2.04
N ASP A 96 12.10 -34.49 1.19
CA ASP A 96 11.79 -35.38 0.06
C ASP A 96 11.29 -36.78 0.51
N ASN A 97 11.66 -37.22 1.72
CA ASN A 97 11.22 -38.47 2.29
C ASN A 97 9.90 -38.36 3.09
N MET A 98 9.31 -37.18 3.22
CA MET A 98 8.07 -36.98 3.98
C MET A 98 6.84 -37.44 3.18
N THR A 99 5.80 -37.86 3.92
CA THR A 99 4.47 -38.00 3.29
C THR A 99 3.90 -36.66 2.90
N LEU A 100 3.02 -36.63 1.88
CA LEU A 100 2.34 -35.40 1.47
C LEU A 100 1.59 -34.72 2.62
N HIS A 101 0.98 -35.49 3.51
CA HIS A 101 0.27 -34.98 4.67
C HIS A 101 1.22 -34.30 5.68
N ASP A 102 2.35 -34.94 6.00
CA ASP A 102 3.34 -34.38 6.92
C ASP A 102 3.98 -33.11 6.36
N ALA A 103 4.27 -33.09 5.05
CA ALA A 103 4.77 -31.88 4.37
C ALA A 103 3.75 -30.72 4.43
N GLN A 104 2.44 -31.00 4.33
CA GLN A 104 1.39 -29.99 4.49
C GLN A 104 1.33 -29.43 5.92
N LEU A 105 1.48 -30.29 6.93
CA LEU A 105 1.52 -29.88 8.33
C LEU A 105 2.79 -29.09 8.65
N LEU A 106 3.93 -29.51 8.13
CA LEU A 106 5.20 -28.78 8.26
C LEU A 106 5.12 -27.38 7.63
N ALA A 107 4.61 -27.28 6.41
CA ALA A 107 4.41 -25.99 5.74
C ALA A 107 3.50 -25.06 6.54
N ARG A 108 2.44 -25.60 7.17
CA ARG A 108 1.56 -24.84 8.06
C ARG A 108 2.27 -24.38 9.33
N ALA A 109 3.12 -25.20 9.92
CA ALA A 109 3.89 -24.84 11.11
C ALA A 109 4.84 -23.66 10.82
N PHE A 110 5.59 -23.72 9.71
CA PHE A 110 6.45 -22.63 9.29
C PHE A 110 5.67 -21.35 8.92
N ALA A 111 4.52 -21.47 8.25
CA ALA A 111 3.66 -20.31 7.96
C ALA A 111 3.15 -19.65 9.24
N THR A 112 2.77 -20.46 10.26
CA THR A 112 2.36 -19.95 11.58
C THR A 112 3.52 -19.23 12.27
N TYR A 113 4.72 -19.79 12.23
CA TYR A 113 5.91 -19.13 12.76
C TYR A 113 6.14 -17.74 12.12
N PHE A 114 5.99 -17.62 10.79
CA PHE A 114 6.14 -16.30 10.13
C PHE A 114 5.12 -15.28 10.59
N HIS A 115 3.88 -15.69 10.81
CA HIS A 115 2.90 -14.76 11.36
C HIS A 115 3.31 -14.25 12.75
N LEU A 116 3.85 -15.12 13.59
CA LEU A 116 4.31 -14.76 14.93
C LEU A 116 5.59 -13.89 14.89
N ALA A 117 6.55 -14.24 14.03
CA ALA A 117 7.79 -13.46 13.87
C ALA A 117 7.51 -12.04 13.34
N ASN A 118 6.69 -11.92 12.28
CA ASN A 118 6.30 -10.63 11.73
C ASN A 118 5.57 -9.77 12.77
N LEU A 119 4.73 -10.38 13.57
CA LEU A 119 4.02 -9.71 14.65
C LEU A 119 4.98 -9.21 15.75
N SER A 120 5.96 -10.02 16.13
CA SER A 120 6.98 -9.63 17.11
C SER A 120 7.82 -8.45 16.62
N GLU A 121 8.19 -8.45 15.33
CA GLU A 121 8.87 -7.29 14.70
C GLU A 121 7.97 -6.04 14.70
N GLU A 122 6.68 -6.18 14.41
CA GLU A 122 5.73 -5.06 14.43
C GLU A 122 5.60 -4.48 15.84
N ASN A 123 5.41 -5.33 16.85
CA ASN A 123 5.34 -4.90 18.24
C ASN A 123 6.64 -4.21 18.71
N TYR A 124 7.79 -4.73 18.29
CA TYR A 124 9.07 -4.08 18.58
C TYR A 124 9.15 -2.68 17.97
N ARG A 125 8.77 -2.52 16.71
CA ARG A 125 8.72 -1.20 16.04
C ARG A 125 7.82 -0.22 16.79
N VAL A 126 6.64 -0.69 17.20
CA VAL A 126 5.69 0.10 17.97
C VAL A 126 6.31 0.53 19.32
N SER A 127 6.98 -0.38 20.04
CA SER A 127 7.65 -0.07 21.30
C SER A 127 8.74 1.00 21.14
N VAL A 128 9.57 0.87 20.11
CA VAL A 128 10.63 1.87 19.82
C VAL A 128 10.03 3.25 19.51
N LEU A 129 8.95 3.29 18.73
CA LEU A 129 8.27 4.58 18.45
C LEU A 129 7.67 5.20 19.70
N HIS A 130 7.06 4.40 20.57
CA HIS A 130 6.55 4.88 21.86
C HIS A 130 7.67 5.38 22.81
N GLU A 131 8.78 4.66 22.88
CA GLU A 131 9.93 5.09 23.67
C GLU A 131 10.48 6.42 23.17
N ARG A 132 10.57 6.59 21.86
CA ARG A 132 10.97 7.86 21.25
C ARG A 132 10.00 8.99 21.60
N GLU A 133 8.70 8.78 21.45
CA GLU A 133 7.68 9.78 21.80
C GLU A 133 7.74 10.20 23.27
N ASN A 134 8.03 9.27 24.17
CA ASN A 134 8.12 9.55 25.61
C ASN A 134 9.44 10.24 26.01
N ASN A 135 10.53 10.02 25.28
CA ASN A 135 11.88 10.43 25.71
C ASN A 135 12.42 11.65 24.92
N VAL A 136 11.85 11.99 23.77
CA VAL A 136 12.27 13.15 22.98
C VAL A 136 11.21 14.24 23.11
N PRO A 137 11.54 15.39 23.74
CA PRO A 137 10.65 16.54 23.76
C PRO A 137 10.27 16.98 22.35
N VAL A 138 9.04 17.43 22.17
CA VAL A 138 8.49 17.84 20.86
C VAL A 138 9.34 18.93 20.18
N ASP A 139 9.96 19.80 20.98
CA ASP A 139 10.85 20.87 20.52
C ASP A 139 12.27 20.41 20.13
N GLN A 140 12.61 19.14 20.35
CA GLN A 140 13.90 18.54 19.99
C GLN A 140 13.81 17.54 18.81
N ALA A 141 12.70 17.53 18.08
CA ALA A 141 12.55 16.74 16.87
C ALA A 141 13.58 17.23 15.81
N VAL A 142 14.37 16.31 15.26
CA VAL A 142 15.51 16.61 14.38
C VAL A 142 15.45 15.95 13.00
N ASP A 143 14.39 15.18 12.70
CA ASP A 143 14.31 14.40 11.48
C ASP A 143 13.27 14.98 10.50
N PRO A 144 13.67 15.88 9.56
CA PRO A 144 12.73 16.55 8.67
C PRO A 144 12.06 15.58 7.67
N ILE A 145 12.67 14.44 7.39
CA ILE A 145 12.13 13.47 6.42
C ILE A 145 10.97 12.68 7.00
N ASN A 146 10.96 12.52 8.31
CA ASN A 146 10.00 11.66 8.98
C ASN A 146 8.98 12.41 9.85
N GLU A 147 9.19 13.69 10.08
CA GLU A 147 8.37 14.48 11.01
C GLU A 147 7.83 15.72 10.30
N LEU A 148 6.52 15.79 10.15
CA LEU A 148 5.84 16.89 9.45
C LEU A 148 6.16 18.26 10.07
N THR A 149 6.29 18.31 11.39
CA THR A 149 6.63 19.52 12.15
C THR A 149 8.00 20.05 11.79
N VAL A 150 9.01 19.17 11.74
CA VAL A 150 10.39 19.53 11.38
C VAL A 150 10.48 19.94 9.90
N ALA A 151 9.79 19.23 9.01
CA ALA A 151 9.67 19.59 7.61
C ALA A 151 9.06 20.99 7.42
N TYR A 152 7.99 21.26 8.14
CA TYR A 152 7.36 22.60 8.12
C TYR A 152 8.27 23.69 8.65
N HIS A 153 9.02 23.44 9.72
CA HIS A 153 9.99 24.38 10.26
C HIS A 153 11.13 24.67 9.26
N GLN A 154 11.65 23.65 8.59
CA GLN A 154 12.62 23.84 7.53
C GLN A 154 12.06 24.74 6.42
N LEU A 155 10.82 24.46 5.99
CA LEU A 155 10.15 25.27 4.96
C LEU A 155 9.96 26.73 5.40
N ILE A 156 9.62 26.99 6.68
CA ILE A 156 9.56 28.34 7.24
C ILE A 156 10.93 29.04 7.12
N ASN A 157 12.01 28.34 7.46
CA ASN A 157 13.35 28.90 7.40
C ASN A 157 13.79 29.23 5.98
N GLU A 158 13.39 28.44 4.99
CA GLU A 158 13.78 28.63 3.60
C GLU A 158 12.88 29.61 2.82
N THR A 159 11.56 29.64 3.11
CA THR A 159 10.57 30.40 2.32
C THR A 159 9.86 31.52 3.08
N GLY A 160 10.02 31.54 4.39
CA GLY A 160 9.29 32.40 5.31
C GLY A 160 7.90 31.85 5.72
N PRO A 161 7.35 32.32 6.86
CA PRO A 161 6.15 31.74 7.48
C PRO A 161 4.88 31.87 6.61
N ALA A 162 4.73 32.96 5.85
CA ALA A 162 3.55 33.16 5.00
C ALA A 162 3.49 32.15 3.85
N LYS A 163 4.63 31.94 3.15
CA LYS A 163 4.70 30.98 2.04
C LYS A 163 4.64 29.54 2.55
N ALA A 164 5.29 29.24 3.65
CA ALA A 164 5.20 27.92 4.29
C ALA A 164 3.75 27.57 4.66
N LYS A 165 2.97 28.54 5.21
CA LYS A 165 1.55 28.34 5.51
C LYS A 165 0.70 28.13 4.24
N GLU A 166 0.99 28.85 3.18
CA GLU A 166 0.33 28.66 1.87
C GLU A 166 0.56 27.22 1.35
N LEU A 167 1.81 26.74 1.39
CA LEU A 167 2.17 25.40 0.97
C LEU A 167 1.55 24.32 1.86
N LEU A 168 1.52 24.53 3.19
CA LEU A 168 0.85 23.64 4.13
C LEU A 168 -0.65 23.50 3.81
N ASN A 169 -1.32 24.59 3.46
CA ASN A 169 -2.74 24.58 3.08
C ASN A 169 -3.02 23.86 1.76
N GLN A 170 -1.98 23.61 0.96
CA GLN A 170 -2.07 22.83 -0.29
C GLN A 170 -1.66 21.39 -0.09
N LEU A 171 -1.22 20.99 1.12
CA LEU A 171 -0.79 19.64 1.40
C LEU A 171 -1.94 18.67 1.22
N GLU A 172 -1.74 17.64 0.37
CA GLU A 172 -2.67 16.55 0.14
C GLU A 172 -1.89 15.23 0.05
N PHE A 173 -2.31 14.26 0.83
CA PHE A 173 -1.85 12.88 0.74
C PHE A 173 -3.02 11.97 0.38
N HIS A 174 -2.96 11.35 -0.81
CA HIS A 174 -3.99 10.48 -1.35
C HIS A 174 -3.52 9.02 -1.44
N PRO A 175 -3.65 8.22 -0.40
CA PRO A 175 -3.48 6.78 -0.51
C PRO A 175 -4.70 6.14 -1.16
N VAL A 176 -4.51 5.44 -2.27
CA VAL A 176 -5.57 4.74 -3.00
C VAL A 176 -5.47 3.25 -2.69
N PHE A 177 -6.39 2.75 -1.91
CA PHE A 177 -6.40 1.37 -1.44
C PHE A 177 -6.88 0.41 -2.53
N THR A 178 -6.15 -0.71 -2.69
CA THR A 178 -6.48 -1.75 -3.66
C THR A 178 -6.78 -3.07 -2.97
N ALA A 179 -7.56 -3.92 -3.66
CA ALA A 179 -7.68 -5.32 -3.26
C ALA A 179 -6.35 -6.03 -3.41
N HIS A 180 -6.07 -6.93 -2.49
CA HIS A 180 -4.80 -7.63 -2.45
C HIS A 180 -4.80 -8.87 -3.36
N PRO A 181 -3.95 -8.94 -4.40
CA PRO A 181 -3.89 -10.13 -5.25
C PRO A 181 -2.93 -11.23 -4.76
N THR A 182 -2.19 -11.03 -3.67
CA THR A 182 -1.14 -11.96 -3.22
C THR A 182 -1.17 -12.31 -1.74
N GLU A 183 -1.95 -11.60 -0.91
CA GLU A 183 -2.09 -11.90 0.52
C GLU A 183 -3.50 -12.37 0.86
N ALA A 184 -3.74 -13.67 0.71
CA ALA A 184 -5.02 -14.28 1.07
C ALA A 184 -5.09 -14.60 2.57
N ARG A 185 -4.76 -13.65 3.44
CA ARG A 185 -5.03 -13.87 4.85
C ARG A 185 -6.54 -13.93 5.05
N ARG A 186 -7.00 -15.03 5.62
CA ARG A 186 -8.40 -15.12 6.04
C ARG A 186 -8.62 -14.16 7.21
N LYS A 187 -9.75 -13.46 7.24
CA LYS A 187 -10.13 -12.60 8.39
C LYS A 187 -9.97 -13.31 9.74
N ALA A 188 -10.22 -14.63 9.78
CA ALA A 188 -9.99 -15.46 10.97
C ALA A 188 -8.51 -15.47 11.39
N VAL A 189 -7.56 -15.52 10.44
CA VAL A 189 -6.12 -15.49 10.70
C VAL A 189 -5.70 -14.10 11.19
N GLU A 190 -6.14 -13.04 10.52
CA GLU A 190 -5.88 -11.64 10.93
C GLU A 190 -6.39 -11.35 12.34
N GLY A 191 -7.61 -11.76 12.64
CA GLY A 191 -8.19 -11.59 13.98
C GLY A 191 -7.40 -12.33 15.06
N LYS A 192 -6.80 -13.49 14.74
CA LYS A 192 -5.94 -14.23 15.68
C LYS A 192 -4.59 -13.54 15.86
N ILE A 193 -3.97 -13.08 14.79
CA ILE A 193 -2.69 -12.35 14.83
C ILE A 193 -2.86 -11.10 15.70
N ARG A 194 -3.92 -10.33 15.52
CA ARG A 194 -4.21 -9.14 16.33
C ARG A 194 -4.37 -9.49 17.81
N ARG A 195 -5.14 -10.54 18.15
CA ARG A 195 -5.30 -10.96 19.53
C ARG A 195 -3.98 -11.44 20.16
N VAL A 196 -3.14 -12.13 19.39
CA VAL A 196 -1.80 -12.51 19.88
C VAL A 196 -0.95 -11.26 20.16
N SER A 197 -1.01 -10.22 19.29
CA SER A 197 -0.33 -8.95 19.50
C SER A 197 -0.77 -8.29 20.79
N GLU A 198 -2.07 -8.11 20.98
CA GLU A 198 -2.66 -7.52 22.19
C GLU A 198 -2.26 -8.29 23.46
N LEU A 199 -2.28 -9.63 23.39
CA LEU A 199 -1.89 -10.49 24.51
C LEU A 199 -0.40 -10.43 24.82
N LEU A 200 0.49 -10.30 23.83
CA LEU A 200 1.93 -10.12 24.05
C LEU A 200 2.21 -8.80 24.79
N GLU A 201 1.54 -7.72 24.39
CA GLU A 201 1.64 -6.43 25.06
C GLU A 201 1.08 -6.47 26.49
N GLU A 202 -0.06 -7.15 26.69
CA GLU A 202 -0.67 -7.36 28.00
C GLU A 202 0.26 -8.21 28.89
N TYR A 203 0.84 -9.29 28.37
CA TYR A 203 1.73 -10.22 29.07
C TYR A 203 2.98 -9.54 29.66
N LYS A 204 3.53 -8.54 28.94
CA LYS A 204 4.69 -7.77 29.39
C LYS A 204 4.38 -6.92 30.63
N ARG A 205 3.12 -6.47 30.78
CA ARG A 205 2.68 -5.57 31.86
C ARG A 205 2.14 -6.29 33.09
N LEU A 206 1.74 -7.56 32.93
CA LEU A 206 1.08 -8.34 33.98
C LEU A 206 2.08 -9.09 34.86
N GLY A 207 1.61 -9.43 36.09
CA GLY A 207 2.31 -10.29 37.06
C GLY A 207 1.39 -11.32 37.71
N GLY A 208 1.95 -12.28 38.42
CA GLY A 208 1.20 -13.22 39.28
C GLY A 208 0.20 -14.09 38.49
N SER A 209 -1.03 -14.20 38.97
CA SER A 209 -2.11 -15.00 38.38
C SER A 209 -2.57 -14.47 37.03
N ASP A 210 -2.62 -13.15 36.86
CA ASP A 210 -3.09 -12.51 35.64
C ASP A 210 -2.13 -12.78 34.48
N LYS A 211 -0.82 -12.77 34.75
CA LYS A 211 0.19 -13.18 33.77
C LYS A 211 0.03 -14.64 33.33
N LYS A 212 -0.31 -15.53 34.26
CA LYS A 212 -0.57 -16.94 33.94
C LYS A 212 -1.84 -17.12 33.09
N GLU A 213 -2.87 -16.34 33.37
CA GLU A 213 -4.09 -16.36 32.56
C GLU A 213 -3.85 -15.82 31.16
N CYS A 214 -3.11 -14.71 31.04
CA CYS A 214 -2.71 -14.16 29.75
C CYS A 214 -1.90 -15.18 28.94
N LEU A 215 -0.97 -15.90 29.57
CA LEU A 215 -0.20 -16.97 28.90
C LEU A 215 -1.09 -18.11 28.40
N ARG A 216 -2.10 -18.54 29.18
CA ARG A 216 -3.07 -19.55 28.71
C ARG A 216 -3.85 -19.07 27.48
N ARG A 217 -4.23 -17.81 27.45
CA ARG A 217 -4.90 -17.20 26.30
C ARG A 217 -3.98 -17.14 25.08
N LEU A 218 -2.69 -16.83 25.26
CA LEU A 218 -1.68 -16.89 24.18
C LEU A 218 -1.57 -18.31 23.60
N TYR A 219 -1.44 -19.33 24.45
CA TYR A 219 -1.43 -20.74 23.99
C TYR A 219 -2.68 -21.08 23.17
N ASN A 220 -3.86 -20.69 23.65
CA ASN A 220 -5.11 -20.95 22.93
C ASN A 220 -5.17 -20.25 21.56
N GLU A 221 -4.73 -18.99 21.46
CA GLU A 221 -4.75 -18.28 20.19
C GLU A 221 -3.72 -18.83 19.20
N ILE A 222 -2.52 -19.22 19.65
CA ILE A 222 -1.47 -19.80 18.79
C ILE A 222 -1.85 -21.21 18.34
N ASP A 223 -2.42 -22.05 19.23
CA ASP A 223 -2.95 -23.37 18.86
C ASP A 223 -4.05 -23.23 17.81
N ALA A 224 -4.99 -22.34 18.06
CA ALA A 224 -6.07 -22.09 17.11
C ALA A 224 -5.56 -21.49 15.78
N LEU A 225 -4.50 -20.67 15.80
CA LEU A 225 -3.86 -20.15 14.58
C LEU A 225 -3.24 -21.30 13.76
N PHE A 226 -2.48 -22.20 14.39
CA PHE A 226 -1.89 -23.35 13.72
C PHE A 226 -2.96 -24.29 13.12
N ARG A 227 -4.08 -24.52 13.82
CA ARG A 227 -5.19 -25.35 13.33
C ARG A 227 -6.05 -24.66 12.28
N THR A 228 -5.97 -23.34 12.15
CA THR A 228 -6.73 -22.58 11.13
C THR A 228 -6.10 -22.77 9.76
N SER A 229 -6.90 -23.14 8.74
CA SER A 229 -6.40 -23.22 7.36
C SER A 229 -5.86 -21.86 6.91
N PRO A 230 -4.63 -21.77 6.39
CA PRO A 230 -4.08 -20.51 5.90
C PRO A 230 -4.73 -20.06 4.60
N ILE A 231 -5.36 -20.97 3.83
CA ILE A 231 -5.92 -20.70 2.52
C ILE A 231 -7.44 -20.58 2.58
N ALA A 232 -8.01 -19.59 1.92
CA ALA A 232 -9.45 -19.44 1.76
C ALA A 232 -10.03 -20.54 0.86
N LEU A 233 -11.26 -20.98 1.11
CA LEU A 233 -11.90 -22.02 0.31
C LEU A 233 -12.42 -21.52 -1.05
N LYS A 234 -12.69 -20.23 -1.16
CA LYS A 234 -13.21 -19.58 -2.38
C LYS A 234 -12.58 -18.22 -2.56
N LYS A 235 -12.56 -17.75 -3.81
CA LYS A 235 -12.16 -16.38 -4.12
C LYS A 235 -13.15 -15.39 -3.53
N PRO A 236 -12.68 -14.28 -2.93
CA PRO A 236 -13.58 -13.23 -2.46
C PRO A 236 -14.27 -12.55 -3.65
N THR A 237 -15.48 -12.07 -3.44
CA THR A 237 -16.17 -11.16 -4.35
C THR A 237 -15.64 -9.74 -4.16
N PRO A 238 -15.78 -8.83 -5.15
CA PRO A 238 -15.38 -7.42 -4.96
C PRO A 238 -16.10 -6.72 -3.78
N VAL A 239 -17.30 -7.17 -3.41
CA VAL A 239 -18.03 -6.65 -2.25
C VAL A 239 -17.42 -7.15 -0.93
N GLU A 240 -16.92 -8.39 -0.90
CA GLU A 240 -16.19 -8.94 0.26
C GLU A 240 -14.80 -8.30 0.40
N GLU A 241 -14.13 -7.93 -0.70
CA GLU A 241 -12.86 -7.18 -0.66
C GLU A 241 -13.01 -5.81 0.03
N ALA A 242 -14.18 -5.17 -0.07
CA ALA A 242 -14.44 -3.91 0.61
C ALA A 242 -14.37 -4.03 2.15
N ASP A 243 -14.60 -5.22 2.71
CA ASP A 243 -14.52 -5.44 4.16
C ASP A 243 -13.11 -5.19 4.71
N THR A 244 -12.06 -5.38 3.90
CA THR A 244 -10.69 -5.07 4.31
C THR A 244 -10.49 -3.57 4.57
N ILE A 245 -11.09 -2.72 3.75
CA ILE A 245 -11.02 -1.27 3.95
C ILE A 245 -11.83 -0.85 5.18
N LEU A 246 -13.02 -1.46 5.38
CA LEU A 246 -13.82 -1.20 6.57
C LEU A 246 -13.06 -1.57 7.86
N ASP A 247 -12.39 -2.73 7.86
CA ASP A 247 -11.62 -3.18 9.03
C ASP A 247 -10.48 -2.19 9.37
N ILE A 248 -9.78 -1.64 8.36
CA ILE A 248 -8.72 -0.64 8.56
C ILE A 248 -9.31 0.70 8.98
N PHE A 249 -10.44 1.10 8.42
CA PHE A 249 -11.16 2.30 8.80
C PHE A 249 -11.54 2.25 10.28
N ASP A 250 -12.21 1.18 10.72
CA ASP A 250 -12.69 1.02 12.09
C ASP A 250 -11.55 0.92 13.11
N ASN A 251 -10.56 0.08 12.82
CA ASN A 251 -9.51 -0.23 13.79
C ASN A 251 -8.43 0.87 13.85
N THR A 252 -8.29 1.65 12.79
CA THR A 252 -7.18 2.61 12.70
C THR A 252 -7.61 3.97 12.19
N LEU A 253 -7.99 4.13 10.92
CA LEU A 253 -7.97 5.42 10.25
C LEU A 253 -8.91 6.45 10.88
N PHE A 254 -10.16 6.07 11.20
CA PHE A 254 -11.18 6.99 11.67
C PHE A 254 -10.78 7.76 12.93
N ASN A 255 -10.14 7.07 13.88
CA ASN A 255 -9.73 7.66 15.15
C ASN A 255 -8.26 8.12 15.17
N THR A 256 -7.46 7.70 14.19
CA THR A 256 -6.01 7.95 14.16
C THR A 256 -5.65 9.17 13.32
N ILE A 257 -6.33 9.40 12.20
CA ILE A 257 -6.02 10.54 11.34
C ILE A 257 -6.18 11.89 12.05
N PRO A 258 -7.25 12.16 12.84
CA PRO A 258 -7.31 13.38 13.63
C PRO A 258 -6.13 13.57 14.59
N LYS A 259 -5.57 12.47 15.13
CA LYS A 259 -4.39 12.55 16.02
C LYS A 259 -3.14 13.01 15.28
N VAL A 260 -2.98 12.68 14.00
CA VAL A 260 -1.87 13.21 13.19
C VAL A 260 -1.97 14.72 13.06
N TYR A 261 -3.17 15.23 12.78
CA TYR A 261 -3.43 16.69 12.70
C TYR A 261 -3.21 17.38 14.05
N ARG A 262 -3.67 16.76 15.13
CA ARG A 262 -3.51 17.25 16.50
C ARG A 262 -2.05 17.36 16.91
N ARG A 263 -1.23 16.35 16.62
CA ARG A 263 0.22 16.36 16.91
C ARG A 263 0.93 17.53 16.22
N PHE A 264 0.55 17.84 15.02
CA PHE A 264 1.06 19.01 14.30
C PHE A 264 0.63 20.31 14.98
N ASP A 265 -0.64 20.43 15.38
CA ASP A 265 -1.16 21.60 16.10
C ASP A 265 -0.50 21.79 17.47
N ASP A 266 -0.31 20.73 18.23
CA ASP A 266 0.36 20.76 19.54
C ASP A 266 1.76 21.36 19.40
N TRP A 267 2.47 21.05 18.33
CA TRP A 267 3.79 21.59 18.08
C TRP A 267 3.73 23.06 17.58
N VAL A 268 2.86 23.37 16.62
CA VAL A 268 2.80 24.73 16.01
C VAL A 268 2.18 25.76 16.96
N LEU A 269 1.15 25.36 17.70
CA LEU A 269 0.37 26.25 18.58
C LEU A 269 0.82 26.18 20.04
N GLY A 270 1.55 25.15 20.45
CA GLY A 270 2.02 24.92 21.82
C GLY A 270 0.85 24.99 22.83
N ASP A 271 1.02 25.74 23.91
CA ASP A 271 -0.01 25.90 24.95
C ASP A 271 -1.35 26.47 24.48
N LYS A 272 -1.40 26.95 23.22
CA LYS A 272 -2.63 27.46 22.60
C LYS A 272 -3.39 26.38 21.83
N ALA A 273 -2.82 25.21 21.64
CA ALA A 273 -3.55 24.07 21.08
C ALA A 273 -4.85 23.86 21.88
N ASP A 274 -5.92 23.46 21.24
CA ASP A 274 -7.29 23.38 21.80
C ASP A 274 -7.92 24.71 22.28
N LEU A 275 -7.22 25.83 22.19
CA LEU A 275 -7.73 27.16 22.58
C LEU A 275 -7.95 28.12 21.42
N VAL A 276 -7.43 27.79 20.27
CA VAL A 276 -7.56 28.55 19.02
C VAL A 276 -7.93 27.62 17.87
N GLU A 277 -8.29 28.21 16.73
CA GLU A 277 -8.52 27.44 15.49
C GLU A 277 -7.27 26.62 15.09
N PRO A 278 -7.44 25.40 14.59
CA PRO A 278 -6.35 24.53 14.21
C PRO A 278 -5.50 25.13 13.09
N ALA A 279 -4.21 24.85 13.12
CA ALA A 279 -3.26 25.21 12.07
C ALA A 279 -3.18 24.14 10.97
N CYS A 280 -3.40 22.87 11.33
CA CYS A 280 -3.30 21.73 10.43
C CYS A 280 -4.55 21.58 9.56
N PRO A 281 -4.42 21.58 8.22
CA PRO A 281 -5.53 21.24 7.34
C PRO A 281 -5.81 19.73 7.38
N ALA A 282 -7.02 19.33 6.98
CA ALA A 282 -7.33 17.92 6.73
C ALA A 282 -6.70 17.50 5.39
N PHE A 283 -5.46 17.02 5.43
CA PHE A 283 -4.67 16.73 4.23
C PHE A 283 -4.74 15.27 3.74
N PHE A 284 -5.32 14.36 4.51
CA PHE A 284 -5.43 12.94 4.17
C PHE A 284 -6.72 12.67 3.41
N HIS A 285 -6.62 12.14 2.18
CA HIS A 285 -7.76 11.89 1.29
C HIS A 285 -7.73 10.44 0.80
N PRO A 286 -8.39 9.50 1.46
CA PRO A 286 -8.36 8.10 1.05
C PRO A 286 -9.14 7.85 -0.23
N GLY A 287 -8.53 7.10 -1.15
CA GLY A 287 -9.17 6.60 -2.37
C GLY A 287 -9.27 5.07 -2.36
N SER A 288 -10.02 4.49 -3.30
CA SER A 288 -10.08 3.04 -3.48
C SER A 288 -10.39 2.61 -4.91
N TRP A 289 -9.76 1.51 -5.32
CA TRP A 289 -10.09 0.79 -6.57
C TRP A 289 -11.05 -0.38 -6.35
N ILE A 290 -11.35 -0.72 -5.10
CA ILE A 290 -12.24 -1.84 -4.78
C ILE A 290 -13.65 -1.55 -5.28
N GLY A 291 -14.18 -2.45 -6.10
CA GLY A 291 -15.48 -2.30 -6.71
C GLY A 291 -15.57 -1.26 -7.84
N SER A 292 -14.45 -0.66 -8.27
CA SER A 292 -14.40 0.36 -9.33
C SER A 292 -13.38 0.09 -10.43
N ASP A 293 -12.37 -0.75 -10.19
CA ASP A 293 -11.39 -1.15 -11.20
C ASP A 293 -11.91 -2.30 -12.06
N ARG A 294 -12.25 -1.99 -13.33
CA ARG A 294 -12.79 -2.93 -14.32
C ARG A 294 -11.75 -3.49 -15.27
N ASP A 295 -10.55 -2.91 -15.30
CA ASP A 295 -9.52 -3.33 -16.25
C ASP A 295 -9.19 -4.81 -16.10
N GLY A 296 -9.72 -5.60 -17.07
CA GLY A 296 -9.61 -7.05 -17.10
C GLY A 296 -10.22 -7.77 -15.88
N ASN A 297 -11.17 -7.16 -15.17
CA ASN A 297 -11.91 -7.80 -14.07
C ASN A 297 -13.42 -7.85 -14.36
N PRO A 298 -13.93 -8.97 -14.94
CA PRO A 298 -15.34 -9.10 -15.27
C PRO A 298 -16.26 -9.17 -14.05
N ASN A 299 -15.71 -9.36 -12.84
CA ASN A 299 -16.49 -9.42 -11.61
C ASN A 299 -16.85 -8.03 -11.07
N VAL A 300 -16.21 -6.96 -11.56
CA VAL A 300 -16.52 -5.57 -11.20
C VAL A 300 -17.51 -5.02 -12.22
N THR A 301 -18.78 -5.02 -11.85
CA THR A 301 -19.88 -4.52 -12.67
C THR A 301 -20.48 -3.24 -12.08
N ALA A 302 -21.33 -2.54 -12.87
CA ALA A 302 -22.07 -1.36 -12.43
C ALA A 302 -22.89 -1.62 -11.15
N LYS A 303 -23.48 -2.82 -11.03
CA LYS A 303 -24.21 -3.27 -9.83
C LYS A 303 -23.28 -3.40 -8.63
N VAL A 304 -22.10 -4.00 -8.83
CA VAL A 304 -21.07 -4.16 -7.78
C VAL A 304 -20.59 -2.79 -7.31
N SER A 305 -20.30 -1.86 -8.23
CA SER A 305 -19.85 -0.51 -7.85
C SER A 305 -20.85 0.22 -6.97
N ARG A 306 -22.14 0.17 -7.34
CA ARG A 306 -23.20 0.74 -6.49
C ARG A 306 -23.28 0.09 -5.11
N ALA A 307 -23.14 -1.24 -5.05
CA ALA A 307 -23.18 -1.97 -3.78
C ALA A 307 -22.00 -1.61 -2.86
N VAL A 308 -20.78 -1.53 -3.42
CA VAL A 308 -19.57 -1.14 -2.68
C VAL A 308 -19.66 0.32 -2.21
N ALA A 309 -20.04 1.25 -3.10
CA ALA A 309 -20.22 2.66 -2.75
C ALA A 309 -21.24 2.85 -1.61
N ARG A 310 -22.36 2.12 -1.68
CA ARG A 310 -23.35 2.11 -0.61
C ARG A 310 -22.78 1.59 0.71
N LYS A 311 -22.04 0.49 0.65
CA LYS A 311 -21.41 -0.13 1.82
C LYS A 311 -20.46 0.82 2.53
N PHE A 312 -19.60 1.53 1.78
CA PHE A 312 -18.70 2.53 2.32
C PHE A 312 -19.46 3.73 2.91
N SER A 313 -20.44 4.24 2.19
CA SER A 313 -21.22 5.39 2.64
C SER A 313 -22.04 5.11 3.89
N ASP A 314 -22.83 4.03 3.91
CA ASP A 314 -23.65 3.67 5.06
C ASP A 314 -22.77 3.44 6.31
N HIS A 315 -21.55 2.87 6.12
CA HIS A 315 -20.61 2.61 7.19
C HIS A 315 -20.01 3.89 7.80
N VAL A 316 -19.50 4.80 6.98
CA VAL A 316 -18.90 6.05 7.49
C VAL A 316 -19.93 6.96 8.12
N ILE A 317 -21.16 7.02 7.57
CA ILE A 317 -22.24 7.82 8.17
C ILE A 317 -22.62 7.26 9.54
N ALA A 318 -22.66 5.93 9.72
CA ALA A 318 -22.87 5.31 11.03
C ALA A 318 -21.74 5.63 12.02
N ALA A 319 -20.48 5.66 11.58
CA ALA A 319 -19.34 6.06 12.41
C ALA A 319 -19.44 7.55 12.81
N LEU A 320 -19.79 8.43 11.88
CA LEU A 320 -20.02 9.85 12.15
C LEU A 320 -21.24 10.07 13.09
N GLU A 321 -22.31 9.30 12.92
CA GLU A 321 -23.47 9.32 13.85
C GLU A 321 -23.00 9.02 15.28
N GLN A 322 -22.25 7.94 15.44
CA GLN A 322 -21.78 7.53 16.76
C GLN A 322 -20.79 8.55 17.37
N ALA A 323 -19.88 9.11 16.58
CA ALA A 323 -18.95 10.16 17.01
C ALA A 323 -19.71 11.45 17.39
N THR A 324 -20.67 11.88 16.56
CA THR A 324 -21.54 13.05 16.84
C THR A 324 -22.32 12.86 18.12
N ARG A 325 -22.90 11.69 18.31
CA ARG A 325 -23.66 11.34 19.53
C ARG A 325 -22.76 11.34 20.76
N THR A 326 -21.53 10.86 20.64
CA THR A 326 -20.53 10.85 21.71
C THR A 326 -20.12 12.26 22.11
N VAL A 327 -19.77 13.11 21.14
CA VAL A 327 -19.46 14.53 21.37
C VAL A 327 -20.67 15.24 22.01
N GLY A 328 -21.87 15.06 21.43
CA GLY A 328 -23.09 15.66 21.93
C GLY A 328 -23.39 15.28 23.38
N ARG A 329 -23.25 14.01 23.75
CA ARG A 329 -23.47 13.56 25.14
C ARG A 329 -22.51 14.20 26.14
N ASN A 330 -21.32 14.60 25.72
CA ASN A 330 -20.34 15.24 26.58
C ASN A 330 -20.53 16.77 26.72
N LEU A 331 -21.36 17.39 25.86
CA LEU A 331 -21.67 18.83 25.94
C LEU A 331 -22.76 19.12 26.98
N THR A 332 -22.44 18.87 28.24
CA THR A 332 -23.39 19.01 29.38
C THR A 332 -23.45 20.42 29.97
N MET A 333 -22.86 21.42 29.30
CA MET A 333 -22.78 22.79 29.77
C MET A 333 -24.17 23.49 29.63
N GLU A 334 -24.61 24.12 30.72
CA GLU A 334 -25.84 24.89 30.74
C GLU A 334 -25.72 26.23 30.01
N ALA A 335 -26.80 26.71 29.42
CA ALA A 335 -26.88 27.97 28.70
C ALA A 335 -26.51 29.19 29.57
N GLU A 336 -26.59 29.07 30.89
CA GLU A 336 -26.20 30.12 31.82
C GLU A 336 -24.68 30.34 31.85
N THR A 337 -23.90 29.28 31.78
CA THR A 337 -22.43 29.32 31.79
C THR A 337 -21.84 29.31 30.38
N THR A 338 -22.59 28.77 29.43
CA THR A 338 -22.18 28.64 28.02
C THR A 338 -23.35 29.09 27.11
N PRO A 339 -23.55 30.41 27.00
CA PRO A 339 -24.69 30.93 26.27
C PRO A 339 -24.63 30.61 24.78
N PRO A 340 -25.73 30.06 24.23
CA PRO A 340 -25.78 29.73 22.79
C PRO A 340 -25.78 30.97 21.92
N SER A 341 -25.04 30.97 20.82
CA SER A 341 -24.99 32.04 19.83
C SER A 341 -26.36 32.18 19.13
N ALA A 342 -26.52 33.31 18.42
CA ALA A 342 -27.71 33.53 17.58
C ALA A 342 -27.82 32.51 16.44
N GLU A 343 -26.70 32.15 15.84
CA GLU A 343 -26.63 31.10 14.80
C GLU A 343 -27.07 29.73 15.33
N LEU A 344 -26.62 29.35 16.52
CA LEU A 344 -27.03 28.07 17.15
C LEU A 344 -28.55 28.06 17.48
N LYS A 345 -29.07 29.17 17.95
CA LYS A 345 -30.52 29.32 18.19
C LYS A 345 -31.34 29.21 16.89
N SER A 346 -30.83 29.78 15.83
CA SER A 346 -31.45 29.66 14.49
C SER A 346 -31.41 28.20 14.01
N LEU A 347 -30.26 27.49 14.15
CA LEU A 347 -30.14 26.08 13.81
C LEU A 347 -31.13 25.21 14.61
N TRP A 348 -31.24 25.46 15.92
CA TRP A 348 -32.23 24.78 16.76
C TRP A 348 -33.66 25.01 16.32
N SER A 349 -34.00 26.26 15.96
CA SER A 349 -35.35 26.58 15.45
C SER A 349 -35.63 25.85 14.14
N HIS A 350 -34.68 25.82 13.24
CA HIS A 350 -34.77 25.08 11.98
C HIS A 350 -34.96 23.57 12.22
N GLN A 351 -34.23 22.97 13.15
CA GLN A 351 -34.38 21.55 13.51
C GLN A 351 -35.77 21.25 14.09
N LYS A 352 -36.37 22.18 14.85
CA LYS A 352 -37.76 22.07 15.34
C LYS A 352 -38.78 22.11 14.22
N GLU A 353 -38.61 22.98 13.24
CA GLU A 353 -39.48 23.06 12.07
C GLU A 353 -39.45 21.79 11.22
N MET A 354 -38.29 21.12 11.15
CA MET A 354 -38.15 19.86 10.43
C MET A 354 -38.93 18.72 11.11
N SER A 355 -38.86 18.61 12.45
CA SER A 355 -39.53 17.53 13.17
C SER A 355 -39.64 17.80 14.66
N GLU A 356 -40.86 18.08 15.16
CA GLU A 356 -41.13 18.19 16.61
C GLU A 356 -40.75 16.89 17.34
N ARG A 357 -41.02 15.72 16.76
CA ARG A 357 -40.75 14.42 17.39
C ARG A 357 -39.26 14.22 17.74
N LEU A 358 -38.33 14.65 16.86
CA LEU A 358 -36.90 14.55 17.11
C LEU A 358 -36.45 15.54 18.18
N THR A 359 -36.94 16.76 18.11
CA THR A 359 -36.55 17.82 19.03
C THR A 359 -37.18 17.64 20.42
N ASP A 360 -38.40 17.11 20.55
CA ASP A 360 -39.00 16.80 21.84
C ASP A 360 -38.22 15.76 22.62
N LYS A 361 -37.71 14.72 21.94
CA LYS A 361 -36.83 13.72 22.56
C LYS A 361 -35.52 14.32 23.06
N ALA A 362 -34.89 15.19 22.26
CA ALA A 362 -33.69 15.90 22.65
C ALA A 362 -33.94 16.95 23.75
N ALA A 363 -35.08 17.66 23.68
CA ALA A 363 -35.46 18.66 24.69
C ALA A 363 -35.76 18.04 26.05
N LEU A 364 -36.38 16.85 26.11
CA LEU A 364 -36.63 16.12 27.36
C LEU A 364 -35.32 15.76 28.11
N ILE A 365 -34.23 15.54 27.33
CA ILE A 365 -32.91 15.20 27.89
C ILE A 365 -32.17 16.47 28.33
N SER A 366 -32.46 17.64 27.72
CA SER A 366 -31.52 18.78 27.77
C SER A 366 -32.18 20.14 27.51
N THR A 367 -33.23 20.48 28.28
CA THR A 367 -33.96 21.77 28.16
C THR A 367 -33.07 23.01 28.32
N LYS A 368 -31.93 22.90 29.04
CA LYS A 368 -31.00 24.00 29.32
C LYS A 368 -29.65 23.86 28.58
N GLU A 369 -29.42 22.72 27.93
CA GLU A 369 -28.14 22.37 27.31
C GLU A 369 -28.28 22.38 25.76
N MET A 370 -28.42 23.59 25.18
CA MET A 370 -28.77 23.72 23.75
C MET A 370 -27.74 23.14 22.82
N HIS A 371 -26.43 23.26 23.09
CA HIS A 371 -25.38 22.66 22.27
C HIS A 371 -25.53 21.14 22.20
N ARG A 372 -25.83 20.50 23.32
CA ARG A 372 -26.09 19.07 23.41
C ARG A 372 -27.35 18.67 22.63
N ALA A 373 -28.43 19.40 22.80
CA ALA A 373 -29.69 19.13 22.11
C ALA A 373 -29.49 19.17 20.58
N VAL A 374 -28.86 20.22 20.06
CA VAL A 374 -28.55 20.37 18.63
C VAL A 374 -27.73 19.20 18.12
N MET A 375 -26.63 18.83 18.82
CA MET A 375 -25.77 17.72 18.40
C MET A 375 -26.47 16.36 18.40
N LEU A 376 -27.38 16.10 19.36
CA LEU A 376 -28.14 14.86 19.38
C LEU A 376 -29.15 14.77 18.22
N VAL A 377 -29.77 15.88 17.84
CA VAL A 377 -30.60 15.93 16.62
C VAL A 377 -29.77 15.76 15.36
N MET A 378 -28.58 16.34 15.30
CA MET A 378 -27.64 16.12 14.18
C MET A 378 -27.27 14.64 14.05
N ALA A 379 -27.01 13.94 15.16
CA ALA A 379 -26.75 12.50 15.15
C ALA A 379 -27.97 11.70 14.65
N ASP A 380 -29.19 12.04 15.07
CA ASP A 380 -30.41 11.40 14.58
C ASP A 380 -30.60 11.67 13.07
N ARG A 381 -30.29 12.88 12.58
CA ARG A 381 -30.32 13.21 11.14
C ARG A 381 -29.35 12.36 10.33
N LEU A 382 -28.14 12.06 10.86
CA LEU A 382 -27.20 11.15 10.20
C LEU A 382 -27.79 9.74 10.08
N HIS A 383 -28.51 9.26 11.10
CA HIS A 383 -29.24 8.01 11.02
C HIS A 383 -30.27 8.02 9.87
N TYR A 384 -31.09 9.07 9.78
CA TYR A 384 -32.03 9.24 8.68
C TYR A 384 -31.37 9.43 7.31
N THR A 385 -30.13 9.89 7.30
CA THR A 385 -29.31 9.95 6.06
C THR A 385 -29.00 8.56 5.53
N ILE A 386 -28.74 7.58 6.40
CA ILE A 386 -28.59 6.17 6.01
C ILE A 386 -29.91 5.61 5.49
N GLU A 387 -31.01 5.87 6.19
CA GLU A 387 -32.36 5.40 5.83
C GLU A 387 -32.96 6.10 4.60
N ARG A 388 -32.38 7.25 4.21
CA ARG A 388 -32.84 8.08 3.07
C ARG A 388 -34.23 8.69 3.29
N ASP A 389 -34.51 9.11 4.49
CA ASP A 389 -35.68 9.92 4.78
C ASP A 389 -35.48 11.33 4.19
N ALA A 390 -36.25 11.66 3.16
CA ALA A 390 -36.08 12.90 2.39
C ALA A 390 -36.28 14.18 3.22
N ASP A 391 -37.07 14.11 4.28
CA ASP A 391 -37.42 15.28 5.10
C ASP A 391 -36.39 15.52 6.22
N LEU A 392 -35.69 14.47 6.68
CA LEU A 392 -34.83 14.50 7.86
C LEU A 392 -33.36 14.34 7.56
N MET A 393 -32.99 13.74 6.41
CA MET A 393 -31.58 13.46 6.06
C MET A 393 -30.76 14.73 5.84
N TYR A 394 -29.46 14.63 5.96
CA TYR A 394 -28.53 15.57 5.35
C TYR A 394 -28.43 15.29 3.85
N HIS A 395 -28.63 16.30 3.02
CA HIS A 395 -28.53 16.16 1.56
C HIS A 395 -27.07 16.06 1.10
N SER A 396 -26.16 16.70 1.83
CA SER A 396 -24.73 16.67 1.56
C SER A 396 -23.91 16.58 2.85
N CYS A 397 -22.67 16.15 2.72
CA CYS A 397 -21.69 16.24 3.81
C CYS A 397 -21.38 17.69 4.20
N ASP A 398 -21.43 18.61 3.24
CA ASP A 398 -21.16 20.02 3.47
C ASP A 398 -22.23 20.67 4.37
N ASP A 399 -23.49 20.24 4.27
CA ASP A 399 -24.57 20.69 5.18
C ASP A 399 -24.30 20.24 6.62
N PHE A 400 -23.90 18.99 6.80
CA PHE A 400 -23.52 18.48 8.12
C PHE A 400 -22.29 19.21 8.69
N LEU A 401 -21.28 19.44 7.87
CA LEU A 401 -20.07 20.18 8.26
C LEU A 401 -20.39 21.64 8.63
N ALA A 402 -21.29 22.29 7.89
CA ALA A 402 -21.76 23.65 8.19
C ALA A 402 -22.44 23.70 9.58
N ASP A 403 -23.29 22.74 9.89
CA ASP A 403 -23.95 22.64 11.21
C ASP A 403 -22.92 22.41 12.34
N LEU A 404 -21.91 21.52 12.14
CA LEU A 404 -20.81 21.33 13.10
C LEU A 404 -20.05 22.63 13.38
N LYS A 405 -19.74 23.39 12.32
CA LYS A 405 -19.04 24.68 12.45
C LYS A 405 -19.90 25.74 13.16
N VAL A 406 -21.22 25.73 13.05
CA VAL A 406 -22.12 26.57 13.86
C VAL A 406 -21.98 26.24 15.33
N VAL A 407 -22.02 24.95 15.70
CA VAL A 407 -21.83 24.50 17.08
C VAL A 407 -20.45 24.93 17.62
N GLN A 408 -19.41 24.75 16.81
CA GLN A 408 -18.02 25.09 17.18
C GLN A 408 -17.87 26.60 17.44
N ARG A 409 -18.35 27.45 16.54
CA ARG A 409 -18.31 28.92 16.72
C ARG A 409 -19.09 29.37 17.95
N SER A 410 -20.24 28.75 18.22
CA SER A 410 -21.04 29.05 19.39
C SER A 410 -20.31 28.72 20.68
N LEU A 411 -19.69 27.55 20.79
CA LEU A 411 -18.88 27.15 21.95
C LEU A 411 -17.67 28.05 22.14
N ALA A 412 -16.94 28.36 21.06
CA ALA A 412 -15.79 29.24 21.11
C ALA A 412 -16.13 30.66 21.57
N ALA A 413 -17.24 31.23 21.05
CA ALA A 413 -17.76 32.55 21.43
C ALA A 413 -18.21 32.60 22.91
N ALA A 414 -18.74 31.49 23.43
CA ALA A 414 -19.10 31.38 24.84
C ALA A 414 -17.91 31.11 25.76
N GLY A 415 -16.68 31.02 25.25
CA GLY A 415 -15.46 30.74 26.01
C GLY A 415 -15.16 29.26 26.26
N ALA A 416 -16.03 28.35 25.81
CA ALA A 416 -15.85 26.89 25.91
C ALA A 416 -14.89 26.36 24.83
N LYS A 417 -13.70 26.96 24.71
CA LYS A 417 -12.75 26.74 23.62
C LYS A 417 -12.24 25.29 23.55
N ARG A 418 -11.93 24.66 24.71
CA ARG A 418 -11.49 23.26 24.73
C ARG A 418 -12.55 22.28 24.20
N SER A 419 -13.82 22.59 24.39
CA SER A 419 -14.91 21.79 23.80
C SER A 419 -15.06 22.07 22.30
N ALA A 420 -14.83 23.33 21.88
CA ALA A 420 -14.90 23.74 20.49
C ALA A 420 -13.74 23.16 19.64
N TYR A 421 -12.51 23.25 20.14
CA TYR A 421 -11.30 22.88 19.40
C TYR A 421 -10.69 21.52 19.82
N GLY A 422 -11.27 20.85 20.83
CA GLY A 422 -10.93 19.48 21.23
C GLY A 422 -11.76 18.43 20.49
N PRO A 423 -12.61 17.62 21.17
CA PRO A 423 -13.34 16.51 20.56
C PRO A 423 -14.28 16.89 19.39
N LEU A 424 -14.83 18.11 19.39
CA LEU A 424 -15.63 18.59 18.25
C LEU A 424 -14.76 18.86 17.03
N GLN A 425 -13.55 19.36 17.22
CA GLN A 425 -12.59 19.53 16.13
C GLN A 425 -12.15 18.19 15.53
N ASP A 426 -11.97 17.15 16.35
CA ASP A 426 -11.65 15.81 15.84
C ASP A 426 -12.79 15.29 14.95
N LEU A 427 -14.05 15.50 15.35
CA LEU A 427 -15.22 15.15 14.52
C LEU A 427 -15.28 15.98 13.22
N ILE A 428 -14.93 17.26 13.25
CA ILE A 428 -14.83 18.10 12.06
C ILE A 428 -13.78 17.54 11.11
N TRP A 429 -12.58 17.21 11.59
CA TRP A 429 -11.52 16.61 10.79
C TRP A 429 -11.91 15.23 10.23
N GLN A 430 -12.61 14.40 11.02
CA GLN A 430 -13.17 13.13 10.52
C GLN A 430 -14.14 13.36 9.36
N THR A 431 -14.99 14.38 9.50
CA THR A 431 -15.97 14.75 8.46
C THR A 431 -15.30 15.29 7.21
N GLU A 432 -14.29 16.15 7.34
CA GLU A 432 -13.52 16.72 6.23
C GLU A 432 -12.70 15.66 5.50
N THR A 433 -12.14 14.70 6.25
CA THR A 433 -11.30 13.62 5.70
C THR A 433 -12.10 12.56 4.98
N PHE A 434 -13.18 12.07 5.57
CA PHE A 434 -13.89 10.88 5.09
C PHE A 434 -15.21 11.20 4.37
N GLY A 435 -15.77 12.39 4.58
CA GLY A 435 -17.06 12.79 4.01
C GLY A 435 -18.18 11.78 4.29
N PHE A 436 -19.20 11.75 3.42
CA PHE A 436 -20.25 10.71 3.42
C PHE A 436 -19.93 9.55 2.47
N HIS A 437 -18.73 9.51 1.92
CA HIS A 437 -18.28 8.50 0.97
C HIS A 437 -17.22 7.55 1.51
N MET A 438 -16.58 7.85 2.63
CA MET A 438 -15.48 7.16 3.30
C MET A 438 -14.18 7.17 2.48
N VAL A 439 -14.21 6.74 1.23
CA VAL A 439 -13.12 6.74 0.26
C VAL A 439 -13.60 7.23 -1.09
N GLU A 440 -12.76 7.95 -1.83
CA GLU A 440 -13.02 8.34 -3.22
C GLU A 440 -12.85 7.13 -4.12
N MET A 441 -13.95 6.63 -4.72
CA MET A 441 -13.90 5.49 -5.65
C MET A 441 -13.35 5.94 -7.00
N GLU A 442 -12.33 5.24 -7.48
CA GLU A 442 -11.66 5.55 -8.74
C GLU A 442 -12.00 4.49 -9.78
N PHE A 443 -12.77 4.87 -10.78
CA PHE A 443 -13.18 3.99 -11.86
C PHE A 443 -12.06 3.83 -12.86
N ARG A 444 -11.76 2.60 -13.27
CA ARG A 444 -10.77 2.33 -14.30
C ARG A 444 -11.27 1.33 -15.31
N GLN A 445 -11.01 1.60 -16.60
CA GLN A 445 -11.30 0.69 -17.70
C GLN A 445 -10.27 0.86 -18.83
N HIS A 446 -10.08 -0.18 -19.62
CA HIS A 446 -9.15 -0.23 -20.75
C HIS A 446 -9.65 0.58 -21.94
N SER A 447 -8.78 1.38 -22.59
CA SER A 447 -9.10 2.22 -23.75
C SER A 447 -9.77 1.44 -24.92
N VAL A 448 -9.32 0.23 -25.19
CA VAL A 448 -9.89 -0.64 -26.24
C VAL A 448 -11.35 -1.00 -25.96
N VAL A 449 -11.76 -1.11 -24.69
CA VAL A 449 -13.17 -1.43 -24.34
C VAL A 449 -14.08 -0.26 -24.71
N HIS A 450 -13.65 0.98 -24.48
CA HIS A 450 -14.40 2.18 -24.86
C HIS A 450 -14.55 2.28 -26.39
N ALA A 451 -13.44 2.11 -27.11
CA ALA A 451 -13.45 2.16 -28.58
C ALA A 451 -14.38 1.08 -29.18
N ARG A 452 -14.36 -0.13 -28.63
CA ARG A 452 -15.27 -1.23 -29.07
C ARG A 452 -16.73 -0.92 -28.76
N ALA A 453 -17.03 -0.37 -27.57
CA ALA A 453 -18.39 0.02 -27.21
C ALA A 453 -18.96 1.10 -28.16
N LEU A 454 -18.16 2.12 -28.51
CA LEU A 454 -18.56 3.12 -29.49
C LEU A 454 -18.73 2.54 -30.91
N ALA A 455 -17.86 1.63 -31.34
CA ALA A 455 -17.99 0.97 -32.63
C ALA A 455 -19.30 0.14 -32.69
N ASP A 456 -19.60 -0.59 -31.64
CA ASP A 456 -20.83 -1.38 -31.50
C ASP A 456 -22.10 -0.49 -31.54
N ILE A 457 -22.09 0.65 -30.84
CA ILE A 457 -23.19 1.63 -30.87
C ILE A 457 -23.34 2.22 -32.27
N ARG A 458 -22.25 2.54 -32.96
CA ARG A 458 -22.29 3.08 -34.34
C ARG A 458 -22.86 2.07 -35.33
N GLU A 459 -22.57 0.79 -35.13
CA GLU A 459 -23.05 -0.29 -36.00
C GLU A 459 -24.53 -0.60 -35.74
N HIS A 460 -24.93 -0.80 -34.49
CA HIS A 460 -26.25 -1.33 -34.13
C HIS A 460 -27.25 -0.25 -33.67
N GLY A 461 -26.80 0.97 -33.42
CA GLY A 461 -27.60 2.05 -32.80
C GLY A 461 -27.62 1.99 -31.29
N LEU A 462 -27.81 3.13 -30.62
CA LEU A 462 -27.76 3.23 -29.15
C LEU A 462 -28.79 2.35 -28.42
N HIS A 463 -29.96 2.15 -29.05
CA HIS A 463 -31.06 1.35 -28.50
C HIS A 463 -31.27 0.03 -29.26
N GLY A 464 -30.30 -0.39 -30.07
CA GLY A 464 -30.35 -1.61 -30.81
C GLY A 464 -31.27 -1.54 -32.07
N GLU A 465 -31.41 -0.35 -32.64
CA GLU A 465 -32.31 -0.12 -33.80
C GLU A 465 -31.90 -0.95 -35.03
N ARG A 466 -30.64 -1.38 -35.09
CA ARG A 466 -30.08 -2.14 -36.23
C ARG A 466 -29.52 -3.53 -35.85
N GLY A 467 -29.67 -3.89 -34.56
CA GLY A 467 -29.16 -5.15 -34.01
C GLY A 467 -28.90 -5.04 -32.51
N GLU A 468 -28.75 -6.17 -31.81
CA GLU A 468 -28.48 -6.17 -30.37
C GLU A 468 -27.06 -5.66 -30.05
N LEU A 469 -26.94 -4.76 -29.08
CA LEU A 469 -25.64 -4.35 -28.55
C LEU A 469 -24.97 -5.49 -27.78
N GLN A 470 -23.65 -5.51 -27.84
CA GLN A 470 -22.86 -6.47 -27.06
C GLN A 470 -23.06 -6.27 -25.54
N PRO A 471 -23.03 -7.36 -24.73
CA PRO A 471 -23.17 -7.26 -23.29
C PRO A 471 -22.17 -6.28 -22.62
N MET A 472 -20.93 -6.21 -23.16
CA MET A 472 -19.91 -5.27 -22.64
C MET A 472 -20.27 -3.83 -22.95
N THR A 473 -20.92 -3.52 -24.07
CA THR A 473 -21.38 -2.16 -24.40
C THR A 473 -22.45 -1.70 -23.40
N HIS A 474 -23.39 -2.58 -23.05
CA HIS A 474 -24.36 -2.31 -22.00
C HIS A 474 -23.69 -2.06 -20.66
N GLU A 475 -22.71 -2.88 -20.28
CA GLU A 475 -21.98 -2.72 -19.02
C GLU A 475 -21.20 -1.39 -18.95
N VAL A 476 -20.61 -0.96 -20.07
CA VAL A 476 -19.92 0.36 -20.14
C VAL A 476 -20.91 1.50 -19.92
N LEU A 477 -22.07 1.51 -20.58
CA LEU A 477 -23.11 2.52 -20.39
C LEU A 477 -23.68 2.49 -18.96
N ASP A 478 -23.91 1.30 -18.40
CA ASP A 478 -24.39 1.12 -17.03
C ASP A 478 -23.36 1.57 -15.99
N THR A 479 -22.08 1.52 -16.32
CA THR A 479 -21.01 2.06 -15.47
C THR A 479 -21.16 3.58 -15.31
N PHE A 480 -21.38 4.34 -16.37
CA PHE A 480 -21.64 5.79 -16.27
C PHE A 480 -22.93 6.11 -15.52
N ARG A 481 -23.98 5.30 -15.72
CA ARG A 481 -25.23 5.40 -14.94
C ARG A 481 -25.00 5.12 -13.45
N ALA A 482 -24.12 4.17 -13.12
CA ALA A 482 -23.73 3.91 -11.74
C ALA A 482 -22.93 5.07 -11.13
N LEU A 483 -22.01 5.67 -11.88
CA LEU A 483 -21.29 6.88 -11.46
C LEU A 483 -22.27 8.00 -11.10
N GLY A 484 -23.21 8.33 -11.99
CA GLY A 484 -24.23 9.35 -11.74
C GLY A 484 -25.07 9.06 -10.49
N ALA A 485 -25.46 7.80 -10.30
CA ALA A 485 -26.24 7.40 -9.12
C ALA A 485 -25.41 7.52 -7.82
N ILE A 486 -24.11 7.18 -7.85
CA ILE A 486 -23.23 7.31 -6.69
C ILE A 486 -22.99 8.78 -6.36
N GLN A 487 -22.75 9.64 -7.36
CA GLN A 487 -22.59 11.09 -7.14
C GLN A 487 -23.84 11.73 -6.56
N LYS A 488 -25.04 11.38 -7.08
CA LYS A 488 -26.33 11.89 -6.55
C LYS A 488 -26.55 11.46 -5.10
N ARG A 489 -26.05 10.26 -4.72
CA ARG A 489 -26.23 9.72 -3.38
C ARG A 489 -25.19 10.23 -2.37
N ASN A 490 -23.92 10.25 -2.75
CA ASN A 490 -22.78 10.38 -1.83
C ASN A 490 -21.93 11.63 -2.06
N GLY A 491 -22.33 12.46 -3.02
CA GLY A 491 -21.57 13.65 -3.43
C GLY A 491 -20.57 13.39 -4.56
N LEU A 492 -20.11 14.47 -5.19
CA LEU A 492 -19.23 14.44 -6.35
C LEU A 492 -17.92 13.69 -6.08
N LYS A 493 -17.31 13.90 -4.91
CA LYS A 493 -16.02 13.29 -4.54
C LYS A 493 -16.09 11.76 -4.49
N ALA A 494 -17.27 11.18 -4.24
CA ALA A 494 -17.42 9.74 -4.11
C ALA A 494 -17.03 8.96 -5.36
N ALA A 495 -17.24 9.53 -6.57
CA ALA A 495 -17.02 8.83 -7.82
C ALA A 495 -16.85 9.79 -9.00
N ARG A 496 -15.86 10.69 -8.95
CA ARG A 496 -15.61 11.63 -10.06
C ARG A 496 -14.47 11.22 -10.98
N ARG A 497 -13.53 10.40 -10.50
CA ARG A 497 -12.32 10.02 -11.25
C ARG A 497 -12.57 8.83 -12.15
N TYR A 498 -12.20 8.96 -13.41
CA TYR A 498 -12.30 7.91 -14.40
C TYR A 498 -10.95 7.73 -15.12
N ILE A 499 -10.26 6.64 -14.83
CA ILE A 499 -8.92 6.33 -15.32
C ILE A 499 -9.02 5.48 -16.58
N ILE A 500 -8.25 5.81 -17.60
CA ILE A 500 -8.16 5.05 -18.85
C ILE A 500 -6.82 4.34 -18.88
N SER A 501 -6.83 2.99 -18.76
CA SER A 501 -5.61 2.19 -18.93
C SER A 501 -5.21 2.18 -20.42
N PHE A 502 -3.90 2.13 -20.67
CA PHE A 502 -3.32 2.15 -22.01
C PHE A 502 -3.84 3.34 -22.83
N THR A 503 -3.68 4.53 -22.30
CA THR A 503 -4.00 5.76 -23.02
C THR A 503 -2.91 6.06 -24.06
N LYS A 504 -3.26 5.99 -25.33
CA LYS A 504 -2.33 6.20 -26.46
C LYS A 504 -2.56 7.50 -27.23
N SER A 505 -3.72 8.11 -27.08
CA SER A 505 -4.07 9.36 -27.76
C SER A 505 -5.22 10.09 -27.07
N ALA A 506 -5.38 11.36 -27.36
CA ALA A 506 -6.51 12.18 -26.91
C ALA A 506 -7.89 11.64 -27.38
N GLN A 507 -7.92 10.78 -28.42
CA GLN A 507 -9.16 10.14 -28.85
C GLN A 507 -9.71 9.20 -27.75
N ASN A 508 -8.85 8.53 -26.99
CA ASN A 508 -9.29 7.68 -25.88
C ASN A 508 -10.04 8.49 -24.79
N ILE A 509 -9.65 9.74 -24.59
CA ILE A 509 -10.33 10.65 -23.65
C ILE A 509 -11.70 11.09 -24.23
N LYS A 510 -11.75 11.44 -25.52
CA LYS A 510 -13.00 11.81 -26.21
C LYS A 510 -14.00 10.65 -26.19
N ASP A 511 -13.54 9.43 -26.40
CA ASP A 511 -14.37 8.22 -26.39
C ASP A 511 -15.10 8.06 -25.04
N VAL A 512 -14.43 8.33 -23.93
CA VAL A 512 -15.01 8.26 -22.57
C VAL A 512 -16.07 9.35 -22.37
N TYR A 513 -15.81 10.60 -22.76
CA TYR A 513 -16.81 11.67 -22.66
C TYR A 513 -18.02 11.43 -23.56
N GLU A 514 -17.81 10.88 -24.79
CA GLU A 514 -18.89 10.51 -25.69
C GLU A 514 -19.77 9.42 -25.07
N LEU A 515 -19.18 8.36 -24.52
CA LEU A 515 -19.91 7.27 -23.85
C LEU A 515 -20.66 7.75 -22.59
N ASN A 516 -20.02 8.64 -21.79
CA ASN A 516 -20.66 9.25 -20.63
C ASN A 516 -21.93 9.98 -21.04
N ARG A 517 -21.88 10.79 -22.09
CA ARG A 517 -23.04 11.50 -22.62
C ARG A 517 -24.11 10.56 -23.18
N LEU A 518 -23.71 9.53 -23.95
CA LEU A 518 -24.62 8.56 -24.54
C LEU A 518 -25.36 7.68 -23.51
N ALA A 519 -24.81 7.53 -22.31
CA ALA A 519 -25.42 6.77 -21.24
C ALA A 519 -26.71 7.39 -20.68
N PHE A 520 -27.00 8.67 -20.95
CA PHE A 520 -28.12 9.42 -20.40
C PHE A 520 -28.99 10.05 -21.48
N SER A 521 -30.30 10.11 -21.21
CA SER A 521 -31.28 10.72 -22.11
C SER A 521 -31.30 12.25 -22.00
N HIS A 522 -30.93 12.78 -20.83
CA HIS A 522 -30.95 14.20 -20.52
C HIS A 522 -29.56 14.73 -20.13
N PRO A 523 -29.11 15.85 -20.68
CA PRO A 523 -27.78 16.40 -20.37
C PRO A 523 -27.52 16.70 -18.88
N GLU A 524 -28.59 17.08 -18.14
CA GLU A 524 -28.53 17.37 -16.70
C GLU A 524 -28.31 16.14 -15.83
N ASP A 525 -28.52 14.95 -16.35
CA ASP A 525 -28.27 13.70 -15.63
C ASP A 525 -26.84 13.16 -15.83
N VAL A 526 -26.10 13.72 -16.80
CA VAL A 526 -24.73 13.29 -17.11
C VAL A 526 -23.80 13.61 -15.93
N PRO A 527 -23.16 12.59 -15.33
CA PRO A 527 -22.25 12.84 -14.20
C PRO A 527 -21.03 13.66 -14.61
N THR A 528 -20.57 14.48 -13.70
CA THR A 528 -19.30 15.18 -13.85
C THR A 528 -18.16 14.20 -13.60
N ILE A 529 -17.27 14.02 -14.55
CA ILE A 529 -16.10 13.15 -14.42
C ILE A 529 -14.80 13.89 -14.76
N ASP A 530 -13.75 13.54 -14.01
CA ASP A 530 -12.36 13.90 -14.34
C ASP A 530 -11.75 12.66 -15.02
N VAL A 531 -11.50 12.76 -16.32
CA VAL A 531 -10.89 11.67 -17.08
C VAL A 531 -9.38 11.75 -16.93
N ILE A 532 -8.77 10.65 -16.45
CA ILE A 532 -7.37 10.56 -16.08
C ILE A 532 -6.66 9.61 -17.06
N PRO A 533 -5.76 10.10 -17.89
CA PRO A 533 -4.95 9.25 -18.75
C PRO A 533 -3.93 8.47 -17.89
N LEU A 534 -3.79 7.17 -18.16
CA LEU A 534 -2.76 6.33 -17.57
C LEU A 534 -1.78 5.90 -18.65
N PHE A 535 -0.51 6.27 -18.48
CA PHE A 535 0.60 5.91 -19.36
C PHE A 535 1.38 4.75 -18.74
N GLU A 536 1.39 3.59 -19.41
CA GLU A 536 1.87 2.33 -18.83
C GLU A 536 3.07 1.73 -19.55
N GLN A 537 3.17 1.88 -20.87
CA GLN A 537 4.27 1.36 -21.67
C GLN A 537 5.35 2.43 -21.90
N LEU A 538 6.56 2.02 -22.26
CA LEU A 538 7.66 2.94 -22.53
C LEU A 538 7.29 3.98 -23.61
N GLU A 539 6.64 3.52 -24.70
CA GLU A 539 6.16 4.39 -25.79
C GLU A 539 5.10 5.39 -25.27
N ASP A 540 4.15 4.94 -24.44
CA ASP A 540 3.12 5.81 -23.86
C ASP A 540 3.75 6.91 -22.99
N LEU A 541 4.76 6.55 -22.19
CA LEU A 541 5.51 7.49 -21.36
C LEU A 541 6.26 8.52 -22.21
N GLN A 542 6.86 8.11 -23.32
CA GLN A 542 7.57 8.99 -24.24
C GLN A 542 6.64 10.00 -24.93
N ASN A 543 5.45 9.54 -25.33
CA ASN A 543 4.44 10.35 -26.06
C ASN A 543 3.46 11.09 -25.11
N SER A 544 3.64 10.98 -23.79
CA SER A 544 2.67 11.49 -22.81
C SER A 544 2.36 12.97 -22.95
N VAL A 545 3.36 13.81 -23.21
CA VAL A 545 3.18 15.26 -23.37
C VAL A 545 2.35 15.58 -24.61
N ASP A 546 2.56 14.91 -25.74
CA ASP A 546 1.82 15.11 -26.97
C ASP A 546 0.33 14.76 -26.78
N VAL A 547 0.05 13.66 -26.05
CA VAL A 547 -1.33 13.28 -25.71
C VAL A 547 -1.99 14.31 -24.81
N LEU A 548 -1.27 14.85 -23.80
CA LEU A 548 -1.78 15.87 -22.88
C LEU A 548 -2.03 17.20 -23.61
N GLU A 549 -1.16 17.59 -24.53
CA GLU A 549 -1.32 18.78 -25.36
C GLU A 549 -2.60 18.75 -26.19
N GLU A 550 -2.96 17.59 -26.73
CA GLU A 550 -4.22 17.39 -27.45
C GLU A 550 -5.42 17.23 -26.50
N MET A 551 -5.21 16.65 -25.30
CA MET A 551 -6.25 16.45 -24.30
C MET A 551 -6.82 17.78 -23.80
N ILE A 552 -5.98 18.76 -23.50
CA ILE A 552 -6.45 20.07 -22.98
C ILE A 552 -7.26 20.89 -24.01
N LYS A 553 -7.27 20.49 -25.28
CA LYS A 553 -8.10 21.11 -26.33
C LYS A 553 -9.54 20.55 -26.35
N ILE A 554 -9.82 19.48 -25.64
CA ILE A 554 -11.14 18.85 -25.55
C ILE A 554 -12.07 19.76 -24.74
N PRO A 555 -13.27 20.14 -25.25
CA PRO A 555 -14.17 21.08 -24.57
C PRO A 555 -14.56 20.67 -23.15
N GLU A 556 -14.81 19.38 -22.93
CA GLU A 556 -15.17 18.84 -21.62
C GLU A 556 -13.98 18.97 -20.63
N VAL A 557 -12.76 18.74 -21.09
CA VAL A 557 -11.54 18.93 -20.29
C VAL A 557 -11.36 20.40 -19.93
N GLN A 558 -11.54 21.30 -20.92
CA GLN A 558 -11.49 22.77 -20.68
C GLN A 558 -12.52 23.22 -19.65
N ALA A 559 -13.74 22.71 -19.74
CA ALA A 559 -14.80 22.99 -18.78
C ALA A 559 -14.42 22.51 -17.37
N ARG A 560 -13.79 21.32 -17.26
CA ARG A 560 -13.30 20.79 -15.98
C ARG A 560 -12.16 21.61 -15.42
N LEU A 561 -11.15 21.96 -16.23
CA LEU A 561 -10.03 22.81 -15.80
C LEU A 561 -10.55 24.14 -15.24
N LYS A 562 -11.46 24.79 -15.95
CA LYS A 562 -12.08 26.04 -15.48
C LYS A 562 -12.83 25.87 -14.15
N ALA A 563 -13.57 24.76 -13.97
CA ALA A 563 -14.36 24.50 -12.77
C ALA A 563 -13.50 24.11 -11.55
N THR A 564 -12.30 23.57 -11.78
CA THR A 564 -11.40 23.06 -10.72
C THR A 564 -10.26 24.00 -10.38
N GLY A 565 -10.14 25.17 -11.06
CA GLY A 565 -8.99 26.06 -10.92
C GLY A 565 -7.72 25.50 -11.53
N ASN A 566 -7.84 24.99 -12.75
CA ASN A 566 -6.78 24.39 -13.58
C ASN A 566 -6.17 23.09 -13.01
N LYS A 567 -6.89 22.36 -12.16
CA LYS A 567 -6.41 21.06 -11.64
C LYS A 567 -6.54 19.95 -12.67
N LEU A 568 -5.46 19.27 -12.94
CA LEU A 568 -5.38 18.08 -13.81
C LEU A 568 -4.67 16.94 -13.12
N GLU A 569 -5.18 15.73 -13.29
CA GLU A 569 -4.57 14.51 -12.78
C GLU A 569 -4.11 13.61 -13.92
N VAL A 570 -2.91 13.04 -13.81
CA VAL A 570 -2.31 12.11 -14.77
C VAL A 570 -1.76 10.91 -14.00
N MET A 571 -2.02 9.70 -14.46
CA MET A 571 -1.54 8.47 -13.81
C MET A 571 -0.37 7.88 -14.59
N LEU A 572 0.62 7.36 -13.83
CA LEU A 572 1.81 6.70 -14.36
C LEU A 572 1.86 5.24 -13.89
N GLY A 573 2.03 4.33 -14.85
CA GLY A 573 2.09 2.89 -14.62
C GLY A 573 3.51 2.40 -14.36
N TYR A 574 3.80 2.03 -13.13
CA TYR A 574 5.13 1.55 -12.72
C TYR A 574 5.36 0.07 -13.02
N SER A 575 4.31 -0.73 -12.85
CA SER A 575 4.41 -2.19 -12.94
C SER A 575 4.49 -2.68 -14.38
N ASP A 576 3.62 -2.16 -15.23
CA ASP A 576 3.56 -2.57 -16.64
C ASP A 576 4.78 -2.05 -17.40
N SER A 577 5.25 -0.83 -17.13
CA SER A 577 6.50 -0.32 -17.70
C SER A 577 7.73 -1.14 -17.26
N SER A 578 7.79 -1.60 -16.02
CA SER A 578 8.88 -2.46 -15.55
C SER A 578 8.87 -3.84 -16.21
N LYS A 579 7.71 -4.39 -16.55
CA LYS A 579 7.58 -5.63 -17.31
C LYS A 579 7.97 -5.44 -18.79
N ASP A 580 7.69 -4.28 -19.34
CA ASP A 580 7.95 -3.91 -20.75
C ASP A 580 9.43 -3.60 -21.01
N ALA A 581 10.03 -2.75 -20.18
CA ALA A 581 11.37 -2.19 -20.39
C ALA A 581 12.46 -2.75 -19.45
N GLY A 582 12.10 -3.51 -18.43
CA GLY A 582 12.97 -3.90 -17.33
C GLY A 582 13.01 -2.85 -16.20
N PRO A 583 13.49 -3.25 -15.00
CA PRO A 583 13.35 -2.41 -13.79
C PRO A 583 14.17 -1.12 -13.85
N THR A 584 15.39 -1.15 -14.41
CA THR A 584 16.27 0.02 -14.53
C THR A 584 15.70 1.02 -15.51
N SER A 585 15.41 0.59 -16.72
CA SER A 585 14.83 1.43 -17.78
C SER A 585 13.49 2.03 -17.38
N ALA A 586 12.58 1.23 -16.78
CA ALA A 586 11.29 1.73 -16.33
C ALA A 586 11.44 2.83 -15.27
N THR A 587 12.38 2.68 -14.32
CA THR A 587 12.65 3.69 -13.29
C THR A 587 13.11 5.01 -13.89
N LEU A 588 14.07 4.96 -14.83
CA LEU A 588 14.62 6.15 -15.47
C LEU A 588 13.62 6.81 -16.44
N ALA A 589 12.90 6.01 -17.22
CA ALA A 589 11.85 6.50 -18.13
C ALA A 589 10.70 7.16 -17.40
N LEU A 590 10.25 6.60 -16.27
CA LEU A 590 9.22 7.19 -15.42
C LEU A 590 9.67 8.53 -14.83
N HIS A 591 10.90 8.63 -14.33
CA HIS A 591 11.45 9.88 -13.82
C HIS A 591 11.49 10.96 -14.91
N SER A 592 12.01 10.62 -16.10
CA SER A 592 12.05 11.51 -17.24
C SER A 592 10.65 11.93 -17.73
N ALA A 593 9.69 11.02 -17.78
CA ALA A 593 8.30 11.34 -18.15
C ALA A 593 7.65 12.31 -17.16
N GLN A 594 7.84 12.08 -15.85
CA GLN A 594 7.34 12.96 -14.80
C GLN A 594 7.91 14.38 -14.94
N GLU A 595 9.21 14.50 -15.19
CA GLU A 595 9.87 15.78 -15.38
C GLU A 595 9.30 16.53 -16.58
N ARG A 596 9.13 15.86 -17.73
CA ARG A 596 8.53 16.45 -18.93
C ARG A 596 7.08 16.88 -18.71
N ILE A 597 6.27 16.03 -18.07
CA ILE A 597 4.86 16.34 -17.75
C ILE A 597 4.77 17.52 -16.79
N ALA A 598 5.64 17.58 -15.77
CA ALA A 598 5.66 18.69 -14.82
C ALA A 598 6.04 20.02 -15.48
N LYS A 599 7.06 20.04 -16.35
CA LYS A 599 7.45 21.22 -17.14
C LYS A 599 6.35 21.66 -18.10
N TRP A 600 5.69 20.71 -18.76
CA TRP A 600 4.54 20.99 -19.62
C TRP A 600 3.38 21.62 -18.83
N ALA A 601 3.02 21.05 -17.68
CA ALA A 601 1.95 21.57 -16.85
C ALA A 601 2.24 22.97 -16.35
N GLU A 602 3.48 23.26 -15.95
CA GLU A 602 3.91 24.61 -15.54
C GLU A 602 3.77 25.62 -16.68
N SER A 603 4.16 25.23 -17.91
CA SER A 603 4.04 26.11 -19.10
C SER A 603 2.59 26.43 -19.49
N HIS A 604 1.63 25.64 -19.02
CA HIS A 604 0.18 25.80 -19.28
C HIS A 604 -0.62 26.31 -18.07
N ASP A 605 0.04 26.73 -16.98
CA ASP A 605 -0.60 27.14 -15.72
C ASP A 605 -1.54 26.04 -15.17
N ILE A 606 -1.15 24.78 -15.32
CA ILE A 606 -1.91 23.61 -14.84
C ILE A 606 -1.41 23.20 -13.46
N ASP A 607 -2.34 23.09 -12.52
CA ASP A 607 -2.12 22.54 -11.20
C ASP A 607 -2.15 20.99 -11.25
N LEU A 608 -0.97 20.41 -11.52
CA LEU A 608 -0.80 18.99 -11.81
C LEU A 608 -0.83 18.14 -10.54
N THR A 609 -1.54 17.04 -10.59
CA THR A 609 -1.39 15.92 -9.65
C THR A 609 -0.94 14.67 -10.41
N LEU A 610 0.23 14.13 -10.08
CA LEU A 610 0.66 12.84 -10.59
C LEU A 610 0.17 11.72 -9.67
N PHE A 611 -0.52 10.75 -10.27
CA PHE A 611 -0.94 9.54 -9.58
C PHE A 611 0.05 8.42 -9.85
N HIS A 612 0.79 8.03 -8.81
CA HIS A 612 1.80 7.00 -8.88
C HIS A 612 1.17 5.61 -8.74
N GLY A 613 1.06 4.89 -9.86
CA GLY A 613 0.73 3.47 -9.87
C GLY A 613 1.90 2.69 -9.30
N ARG A 614 1.82 2.31 -8.03
CA ARG A 614 2.91 1.71 -7.29
C ARG A 614 3.36 0.37 -7.88
N GLY A 615 4.60 0.31 -8.31
CA GLY A 615 5.25 -0.90 -8.81
C GLY A 615 6.75 -0.66 -8.98
N GLY A 616 7.60 -1.61 -8.65
CA GLY A 616 9.05 -1.48 -8.81
C GLY A 616 9.71 -0.50 -7.82
N ALA A 617 10.15 0.68 -8.27
CA ALA A 617 10.98 1.59 -7.49
C ALA A 617 10.29 2.30 -6.31
N VAL A 618 8.97 2.51 -6.34
CA VAL A 618 8.26 3.24 -5.29
C VAL A 618 7.70 2.27 -4.25
N GLY A 619 8.58 1.71 -3.41
CA GLY A 619 8.19 1.04 -2.17
C GLY A 619 7.66 -0.38 -2.28
N ARG A 620 7.88 -1.11 -3.38
CA ARG A 620 7.80 -2.57 -3.37
C ARG A 620 8.97 -3.13 -2.57
N GLY A 621 8.69 -4.18 -1.79
CA GLY A 621 9.71 -4.83 -0.99
C GLY A 621 10.06 -4.16 0.33
N GLY A 622 9.29 -3.14 0.79
CA GLY A 622 9.47 -2.51 2.09
C GLY A 622 10.33 -1.26 2.12
N GLY A 623 10.67 -0.68 0.96
CA GLY A 623 11.37 0.61 0.91
C GLY A 623 10.52 1.74 1.51
N PRO A 624 11.14 2.73 2.20
CA PRO A 624 10.41 3.81 2.84
C PRO A 624 9.76 4.74 1.81
N ALA A 625 8.45 4.97 1.95
CA ALA A 625 7.67 5.77 1.00
C ALA A 625 8.13 7.24 0.93
N ASN A 626 8.57 7.81 2.04
CA ASN A 626 9.09 9.18 2.11
C ASN A 626 10.34 9.40 1.26
N ARG A 627 11.30 8.45 1.23
CA ARG A 627 12.45 8.54 0.34
C ARG A 627 12.04 8.48 -1.13
N ALA A 628 11.07 7.63 -1.44
CA ALA A 628 10.51 7.56 -2.79
C ALA A 628 9.86 8.89 -3.21
N VAL A 629 9.19 9.61 -2.30
CA VAL A 629 8.68 10.97 -2.55
C VAL A 629 9.82 11.93 -2.85
N LEU A 630 10.87 11.95 -2.03
CA LEU A 630 12.01 12.86 -2.18
C LEU A 630 12.90 12.56 -3.40
N ALA A 631 12.76 11.37 -3.97
CA ALA A 631 13.43 10.97 -5.21
C ALA A 631 12.67 11.39 -6.49
N GLN A 632 11.48 11.99 -6.37
CA GLN A 632 10.71 12.43 -7.53
C GLN A 632 11.31 13.70 -8.16
N PRO A 633 11.15 13.92 -9.49
CA PRO A 633 11.66 15.11 -10.15
C PRO A 633 10.94 16.36 -9.68
N VAL A 634 11.63 17.49 -9.79
CA VAL A 634 11.10 18.81 -9.41
C VAL A 634 9.80 19.12 -10.13
N GLY A 635 8.84 19.69 -9.40
CA GLY A 635 7.51 20.04 -9.90
C GLY A 635 6.53 18.89 -10.05
N SER A 636 6.97 17.64 -9.90
CA SER A 636 6.07 16.47 -9.98
C SER A 636 5.24 16.23 -8.71
N VAL A 637 5.70 16.75 -7.56
CA VAL A 637 5.03 16.66 -6.25
C VAL A 637 4.90 18.06 -5.65
N LYS A 638 3.92 18.86 -6.12
CA LYS A 638 3.63 20.19 -5.57
C LYS A 638 2.68 20.09 -4.37
N CYS A 639 3.22 19.79 -3.18
CA CYS A 639 2.44 19.57 -1.95
C CYS A 639 1.34 18.52 -2.06
N ARG A 640 1.27 17.75 -3.14
CA ARG A 640 0.29 16.67 -3.35
C ARG A 640 0.99 15.39 -3.76
N PHE A 641 0.72 14.33 -3.03
CA PHE A 641 1.24 13.01 -3.35
C PHE A 641 0.11 11.98 -3.36
N LYS A 642 -0.12 11.39 -4.52
CA LYS A 642 -1.14 10.38 -4.75
C LYS A 642 -0.48 9.09 -5.21
N LEU A 643 -0.77 7.99 -4.53
CA LEU A 643 -0.21 6.68 -4.87
C LEU A 643 -1.21 5.56 -4.63
N THR A 644 -1.04 4.49 -5.38
CA THR A 644 -1.73 3.22 -5.11
C THR A 644 -1.08 2.52 -3.92
N GLU A 645 -1.82 2.27 -2.85
CA GLU A 645 -1.41 1.37 -1.77
C GLU A 645 -1.77 -0.05 -2.16
N GLN A 646 -0.74 -0.87 -2.38
CA GLN A 646 -0.91 -2.29 -2.70
C GLN A 646 -1.32 -3.04 -1.45
N GLY A 647 -2.22 -4.02 -1.60
CA GLY A 647 -2.80 -4.75 -0.48
C GLY A 647 -1.77 -5.32 0.50
N GLU A 648 -0.60 -5.81 0.01
CA GLU A 648 0.47 -6.39 0.84
C GLU A 648 1.07 -5.42 1.88
N VAL A 649 1.02 -4.13 1.61
CA VAL A 649 1.56 -3.12 2.53
C VAL A 649 0.50 -2.42 3.37
N ILE A 650 -0.77 -2.60 3.03
CA ILE A 650 -1.87 -1.90 3.70
C ILE A 650 -1.89 -2.26 5.18
N PHE A 651 -1.82 -3.56 5.50
CA PHE A 651 -1.82 -4.01 6.89
C PHE A 651 -0.57 -3.55 7.63
N ALA A 652 0.62 -3.66 7.04
CA ALA A 652 1.88 -3.26 7.65
C ALA A 652 2.00 -1.74 7.92
N ARG A 653 1.22 -0.91 7.21
CA ARG A 653 1.25 0.56 7.33
C ARG A 653 0.07 1.13 8.08
N TYR A 654 -1.11 0.52 7.93
CA TYR A 654 -2.38 1.04 8.45
C TYR A 654 -3.07 0.07 9.42
N GLY A 655 -2.52 -1.12 9.65
CA GLY A 655 -3.11 -2.12 10.56
C GLY A 655 -2.95 -1.78 12.04
N ASN A 656 -1.96 -0.95 12.38
CA ASN A 656 -1.68 -0.49 13.74
C ASN A 656 -1.72 1.04 13.81
N PRO A 657 -2.41 1.65 14.80
CA PRO A 657 -2.53 3.12 14.92
C PRO A 657 -1.18 3.85 14.98
N VAL A 658 -0.20 3.34 15.72
CA VAL A 658 1.13 3.98 15.88
C VAL A 658 1.90 3.97 14.56
N LEU A 659 1.89 2.84 13.86
CA LEU A 659 2.53 2.72 12.55
C LEU A 659 1.83 3.59 11.50
N ALA A 660 0.50 3.69 11.57
CA ALA A 660 -0.28 4.53 10.66
C ALA A 660 0.04 6.03 10.85
N ILE A 661 0.10 6.50 12.11
CA ILE A 661 0.53 7.88 12.41
C ILE A 661 1.90 8.14 11.78
N ARG A 662 2.88 7.28 12.07
CA ARG A 662 4.25 7.44 11.57
C ARG A 662 4.31 7.43 10.05
N HIS A 663 3.57 6.52 9.40
CA HIS A 663 3.54 6.42 7.94
C HIS A 663 2.93 7.68 7.30
N VAL A 664 1.75 8.10 7.77
CA VAL A 664 1.06 9.30 7.24
C VAL A 664 1.91 10.54 7.45
N GLU A 665 2.47 10.72 8.65
CA GLU A 665 3.32 11.85 8.99
C GLU A 665 4.58 11.90 8.11
N SER A 666 5.28 10.77 7.93
CA SER A 666 6.51 10.73 7.13
C SER A 666 6.26 10.98 5.64
N VAL A 667 5.15 10.50 5.08
CA VAL A 667 4.78 10.79 3.68
C VAL A 667 4.38 12.25 3.52
N ALA A 668 3.59 12.80 4.45
CA ALA A 668 3.22 14.21 4.45
C ALA A 668 4.44 15.14 4.58
N ALA A 669 5.38 14.80 5.47
CA ALA A 669 6.64 15.52 5.64
C ALA A 669 7.45 15.57 4.34
N ALA A 670 7.67 14.42 3.71
CA ALA A 670 8.39 14.33 2.44
C ALA A 670 7.67 15.06 1.30
N THR A 671 6.33 14.99 1.28
CA THR A 671 5.51 15.70 0.28
C THR A 671 5.66 17.21 0.42
N LEU A 672 5.67 17.73 1.65
CA LEU A 672 5.87 19.14 1.92
C LEU A 672 7.29 19.59 1.59
N LEU A 673 8.31 18.77 1.94
CA LEU A 673 9.73 19.06 1.69
C LEU A 673 10.09 19.09 0.20
N GLN A 674 9.35 18.42 -0.68
CA GLN A 674 9.56 18.51 -2.12
C GLN A 674 9.42 19.93 -2.67
N SER A 675 8.69 20.79 -1.95
CA SER A 675 8.55 22.22 -2.29
C SER A 675 9.56 23.12 -1.57
N ALA A 676 10.56 22.55 -0.89
CA ALA A 676 11.64 23.32 -0.27
C ALA A 676 12.71 23.69 -1.32
N PRO A 677 13.12 24.95 -1.43
CA PRO A 677 14.10 25.40 -2.41
C PRO A 677 15.41 24.63 -2.41
N SER A 678 15.88 24.19 -1.24
CA SER A 678 17.09 23.38 -1.11
C SER A 678 16.93 21.99 -1.74
N VAL A 679 15.75 21.38 -1.64
CA VAL A 679 15.43 20.07 -2.22
C VAL A 679 15.27 20.20 -3.74
N GLU A 680 14.55 21.21 -4.21
CA GLU A 680 14.38 21.48 -5.64
C GLU A 680 15.73 21.72 -6.33
N LYS A 681 16.57 22.56 -5.75
CA LYS A 681 17.92 22.85 -6.27
C LYS A 681 18.77 21.58 -6.38
N ARG A 682 18.84 20.80 -5.29
CA ARG A 682 19.60 19.54 -5.26
C ARG A 682 19.11 18.57 -6.33
N ASN A 683 17.79 18.34 -6.41
CA ASN A 683 17.24 17.37 -7.35
C ASN A 683 17.48 17.80 -8.81
N THR A 684 17.40 19.09 -9.12
CA THR A 684 17.72 19.62 -10.45
C THR A 684 19.19 19.41 -10.79
N GLU A 685 20.09 19.90 -9.92
CA GLU A 685 21.53 19.80 -10.14
C GLU A 685 22.01 18.34 -10.29
N MET A 686 21.48 17.42 -9.49
CA MET A 686 21.87 16.02 -9.55
C MET A 686 21.31 15.30 -10.78
N THR A 687 20.09 15.60 -11.18
CA THR A 687 19.49 15.06 -12.41
C THR A 687 20.31 15.50 -13.65
N GLU A 688 20.71 16.75 -13.71
CA GLU A 688 21.56 17.26 -14.80
C GLU A 688 22.97 16.65 -14.76
N LYS A 689 23.61 16.60 -13.59
CA LYS A 689 24.96 16.06 -13.39
C LYS A 689 25.10 14.61 -13.84
N TYR A 690 24.10 13.78 -13.58
CA TYR A 690 24.13 12.34 -13.85
C TYR A 690 23.31 11.90 -15.07
N ALA A 691 22.87 12.82 -15.91
CA ALA A 691 22.04 12.54 -17.08
C ALA A 691 22.70 11.56 -18.06
N ASP A 692 24.00 11.75 -18.36
CA ASP A 692 24.75 10.87 -19.27
C ASP A 692 24.93 9.47 -18.70
N MET A 693 25.21 9.34 -17.40
CA MET A 693 25.27 8.05 -16.71
C MET A 693 23.90 7.35 -16.80
N ALA A 694 22.83 8.05 -16.51
CA ALA A 694 21.47 7.51 -16.56
C ALA A 694 21.12 6.99 -17.96
N ALA A 695 21.42 7.74 -19.01
CA ALA A 695 21.16 7.34 -20.38
C ALA A 695 21.93 6.06 -20.79
N GLN A 696 23.20 5.96 -20.40
CA GLN A 696 24.02 4.77 -20.68
C GLN A 696 23.53 3.54 -19.90
N LEU A 697 23.15 3.71 -18.62
CA LEU A 697 22.59 2.64 -17.81
C LEU A 697 21.23 2.17 -18.36
N ASP A 698 20.37 3.11 -18.79
CA ASP A 698 19.08 2.81 -19.41
C ASP A 698 19.26 1.94 -20.65
N GLU A 699 20.01 2.40 -21.65
CA GLU A 699 20.22 1.68 -22.89
C GLU A 699 20.78 0.26 -22.66
N ALA A 700 21.80 0.15 -21.80
CA ALA A 700 22.45 -1.12 -21.55
C ALA A 700 21.56 -2.11 -20.81
N ALA A 701 20.80 -1.65 -19.79
CA ALA A 701 19.88 -2.47 -19.03
C ALA A 701 18.69 -2.93 -19.87
N HIS A 702 18.12 -2.02 -20.66
CA HIS A 702 17.02 -2.33 -21.57
C HIS A 702 17.39 -3.41 -22.58
N ASN A 703 18.51 -3.25 -23.27
CA ASN A 703 19.02 -4.24 -24.22
C ASN A 703 19.26 -5.60 -23.57
N ARG A 704 19.81 -5.63 -22.35
CA ARG A 704 20.03 -6.88 -21.62
C ARG A 704 18.71 -7.55 -21.22
N PHE A 705 17.72 -6.77 -20.81
CA PHE A 705 16.42 -7.29 -20.44
C PHE A 705 15.68 -7.87 -21.65
N LEU A 706 15.67 -7.17 -22.78
CA LEU A 706 15.09 -7.65 -24.04
C LEU A 706 15.81 -8.89 -24.59
N ASP A 707 17.14 -9.00 -24.43
CA ASP A 707 17.90 -10.21 -24.82
C ASP A 707 17.38 -11.45 -24.08
N LEU A 708 17.03 -11.34 -22.81
CA LEU A 708 16.43 -12.45 -22.08
C LEU A 708 15.01 -12.75 -22.56
N LEU A 709 14.15 -11.74 -22.66
CA LEU A 709 12.72 -11.93 -22.99
C LEU A 709 12.53 -12.46 -24.40
N ASN A 710 13.36 -12.01 -25.33
CA ASN A 710 13.31 -12.43 -26.75
C ASN A 710 14.04 -13.75 -27.02
N THR A 711 14.65 -14.36 -26.01
CA THR A 711 15.22 -15.71 -26.17
C THR A 711 14.09 -16.71 -26.45
N ASP A 712 14.23 -17.46 -27.53
CA ASP A 712 13.21 -18.43 -27.94
C ASP A 712 12.89 -19.42 -26.80
N GLY A 713 11.62 -19.61 -26.54
CA GLY A 713 11.14 -20.51 -25.49
C GLY A 713 11.20 -19.91 -24.06
N PHE A 714 11.50 -18.62 -23.88
CA PHE A 714 11.53 -17.98 -22.56
C PHE A 714 10.21 -18.09 -21.80
N ALA A 715 9.07 -17.74 -22.40
CA ALA A 715 7.78 -17.73 -21.70
C ALA A 715 7.33 -19.13 -21.22
N PRO A 716 7.44 -20.22 -22.02
CA PRO A 716 7.21 -21.57 -21.51
C PRO A 716 8.17 -21.96 -20.40
N TRP A 717 9.47 -21.68 -20.55
CA TRP A 717 10.47 -21.95 -19.54
C TRP A 717 10.16 -21.25 -18.22
N PHE A 718 9.83 -19.96 -18.25
CA PHE A 718 9.43 -19.19 -17.06
C PHE A 718 8.26 -19.84 -16.31
N SER A 719 7.26 -20.36 -17.02
CA SER A 719 6.13 -21.03 -16.40
C SER A 719 6.49 -22.38 -15.77
N ILE A 720 7.60 -22.99 -16.21
CA ILE A 720 8.11 -24.27 -15.68
C ILE A 720 9.03 -24.03 -14.47
N VAL A 721 9.91 -23.05 -14.54
CA VAL A 721 10.89 -22.79 -13.47
C VAL A 721 10.33 -21.96 -12.32
N THR A 722 9.08 -21.56 -12.37
CA THR A 722 8.40 -20.80 -11.31
C THR A 722 7.01 -21.39 -11.00
N PRO A 723 6.40 -21.12 -9.85
CA PRO A 723 5.05 -21.58 -9.53
C PRO A 723 3.93 -20.72 -10.18
N LEU A 724 4.16 -20.14 -11.37
CA LEU A 724 3.21 -19.25 -12.05
C LEU A 724 1.82 -19.85 -12.23
N THR A 725 1.77 -21.12 -12.65
CA THR A 725 0.51 -21.82 -12.88
C THR A 725 -0.28 -21.99 -11.60
N GLU A 726 0.39 -22.39 -10.54
CA GLU A 726 -0.20 -22.68 -9.24
C GLU A 726 -0.60 -21.38 -8.53
N ILE A 727 0.17 -20.30 -8.64
CA ILE A 727 -0.21 -18.96 -8.17
C ILE A 727 -1.56 -18.53 -8.78
N GLY A 728 -1.83 -18.86 -10.03
CA GLY A 728 -3.11 -18.59 -10.68
C GLY A 728 -4.32 -19.28 -10.02
N LEU A 729 -4.09 -20.32 -9.22
CA LEU A 729 -5.12 -21.06 -8.48
C LEU A 729 -5.38 -20.49 -7.07
N LEU A 730 -4.53 -19.60 -6.57
CA LEU A 730 -4.74 -18.98 -5.26
C LEU A 730 -6.07 -18.22 -5.22
N PRO A 731 -6.87 -18.39 -4.16
CA PRO A 731 -8.13 -17.67 -3.97
C PRO A 731 -7.90 -16.28 -3.35
N ILE A 732 -7.02 -15.47 -3.95
CA ILE A 732 -6.48 -14.24 -3.36
C ILE A 732 -7.14 -12.94 -3.80
N GLY A 733 -8.08 -12.98 -4.72
CA GLY A 733 -8.79 -11.78 -5.14
C GLY A 733 -9.86 -12.08 -6.17
N SER A 734 -10.77 -11.15 -6.35
CA SER A 734 -11.84 -11.25 -7.35
C SER A 734 -11.29 -11.20 -8.78
N ARG A 735 -10.11 -10.64 -8.97
CA ARG A 735 -9.46 -10.41 -10.27
C ARG A 735 -8.84 -11.69 -10.83
N PRO A 736 -9.08 -12.07 -12.10
CA PRO A 736 -8.40 -13.20 -12.72
C PRO A 736 -6.88 -12.98 -12.83
N ALA A 737 -6.08 -14.02 -12.64
CA ALA A 737 -4.62 -13.95 -12.73
C ALA A 737 -4.09 -13.76 -14.17
N LYS A 738 -4.88 -14.10 -15.20
CA LYS A 738 -4.55 -14.00 -16.62
C LYS A 738 -5.54 -13.11 -17.36
N ARG A 739 -5.07 -12.37 -18.38
CA ARG A 739 -5.93 -11.56 -19.27
C ARG A 739 -6.64 -12.41 -20.34
N GLY A 740 -6.26 -13.68 -20.58
CA GLY A 740 -6.81 -14.60 -21.58
C GLY A 740 -6.72 -16.07 -21.19
N LEU A 741 -7.24 -16.97 -22.05
CA LEU A 741 -7.35 -18.42 -21.80
C LEU A 741 -6.04 -19.22 -21.98
N GLY A 742 -4.90 -18.59 -22.31
CA GLY A 742 -3.60 -19.26 -22.43
C GLY A 742 -2.48 -18.23 -22.56
N ALA A 743 -1.49 -18.27 -21.66
CA ALA A 743 -0.29 -17.46 -21.81
C ALA A 743 0.57 -18.04 -22.94
N LYS A 744 0.39 -17.53 -24.16
CA LYS A 744 1.27 -17.81 -25.29
C LYS A 744 2.39 -16.79 -25.44
N SER A 745 2.21 -15.61 -24.83
CA SER A 745 3.17 -14.52 -24.78
C SER A 745 3.22 -13.88 -23.38
N LEU A 746 4.26 -13.13 -23.10
CA LEU A 746 4.38 -12.33 -21.87
C LEU A 746 3.33 -11.21 -21.78
N ASP A 747 2.78 -10.77 -22.90
CA ASP A 747 1.73 -9.74 -22.96
C ASP A 747 0.43 -10.21 -22.30
N ASP A 748 0.17 -11.52 -22.34
CA ASP A 748 -0.99 -12.12 -21.66
C ASP A 748 -0.84 -12.19 -20.14
N LEU A 749 0.38 -12.03 -19.60
CA LEU A 749 0.67 -12.08 -18.19
C LEU A 749 0.43 -10.72 -17.54
N ARG A 750 -0.28 -10.75 -16.42
CA ARG A 750 -0.35 -9.59 -15.52
C ARG A 750 0.98 -9.43 -14.78
N THR A 751 1.30 -8.19 -14.46
CA THR A 751 2.59 -7.85 -13.84
C THR A 751 2.74 -8.44 -12.44
N ILE A 752 1.67 -8.50 -11.64
CA ILE A 752 1.75 -9.07 -10.28
C ILE A 752 2.11 -10.56 -10.31
N PRO A 753 1.46 -11.45 -11.07
CA PRO A 753 1.91 -12.83 -11.22
C PRO A 753 3.34 -12.97 -11.74
N TRP A 754 3.79 -12.08 -12.64
CA TRP A 754 5.17 -12.03 -13.14
C TRP A 754 6.16 -11.80 -12.00
N ILE A 755 6.00 -10.72 -11.25
CA ILE A 755 6.93 -10.35 -10.16
C ILE A 755 6.85 -11.39 -9.03
N PHE A 756 5.65 -11.81 -8.66
CA PHE A 756 5.42 -12.73 -7.57
C PHE A 756 6.02 -14.12 -7.83
N SER A 757 5.95 -14.60 -9.06
CA SER A 757 6.55 -15.89 -9.44
C SER A 757 8.06 -15.90 -9.28
N TRP A 758 8.74 -14.82 -9.67
CA TRP A 758 10.20 -14.67 -9.47
C TRP A 758 10.59 -14.54 -7.99
N ALA A 759 9.75 -13.88 -7.19
CA ALA A 759 9.97 -13.78 -5.75
C ALA A 759 9.83 -15.16 -5.08
N GLN A 760 8.84 -15.95 -5.46
CA GLN A 760 8.64 -17.32 -4.96
C GLN A 760 9.81 -18.24 -5.27
N ALA A 761 10.39 -18.11 -6.46
CA ALA A 761 11.58 -18.87 -6.88
C ALA A 761 12.90 -18.38 -6.24
N ARG A 762 12.86 -17.41 -5.31
CA ARG A 762 14.02 -16.79 -4.66
C ARG A 762 15.03 -16.14 -5.64
N ILE A 763 14.55 -15.73 -6.81
CA ILE A 763 15.34 -15.08 -7.86
C ILE A 763 15.11 -13.56 -7.86
N ASN A 764 13.87 -13.09 -7.65
CA ASN A 764 13.49 -11.67 -7.69
C ASN A 764 13.92 -10.94 -8.98
N LEU A 765 14.01 -11.64 -10.10
CA LEU A 765 14.55 -11.17 -11.39
C LEU A 765 13.97 -9.81 -11.83
N ALA A 766 12.66 -9.64 -11.65
CA ALA A 766 11.94 -8.43 -12.04
C ALA A 766 12.38 -7.15 -11.28
N ALA A 767 13.19 -7.28 -10.23
CA ALA A 767 13.67 -6.15 -9.44
C ALA A 767 15.06 -5.63 -9.86
N TRP A 768 15.87 -6.46 -10.49
CA TRP A 768 17.29 -6.14 -10.66
C TRP A 768 17.89 -6.51 -12.04
N TYR A 769 17.22 -7.34 -12.86
CA TYR A 769 17.81 -7.87 -14.08
C TYR A 769 18.17 -6.76 -15.08
N GLY A 770 19.39 -6.79 -15.57
CA GLY A 770 19.97 -5.84 -16.52
C GLY A 770 20.88 -4.79 -15.88
N LEU A 771 20.77 -4.53 -14.56
CA LEU A 771 21.60 -3.54 -13.88
C LEU A 771 23.08 -3.95 -13.86
N GLY A 772 23.39 -5.22 -13.58
CA GLY A 772 24.77 -5.71 -13.52
C GLY A 772 25.51 -5.47 -14.84
N THR A 773 24.90 -5.86 -15.95
CA THR A 773 25.41 -5.61 -17.30
C THR A 773 25.54 -4.12 -17.60
N ALA A 774 24.57 -3.30 -17.17
CA ALA A 774 24.61 -1.85 -17.37
C ALA A 774 25.79 -1.20 -16.63
N CYS A 775 25.98 -1.54 -15.36
CA CYS A 775 27.10 -1.04 -14.56
C CYS A 775 28.47 -1.49 -15.12
N GLU A 776 28.59 -2.75 -15.56
CA GLU A 776 29.81 -3.28 -16.17
C GLU A 776 30.18 -2.56 -17.48
N LYS A 777 29.17 -2.22 -18.32
CA LYS A 777 29.37 -1.43 -19.54
C LYS A 777 29.77 0.01 -19.26
N PHE A 778 29.15 0.64 -18.28
CA PHE A 778 29.47 2.00 -17.87
C PHE A 778 30.86 2.08 -17.27
N GLY A 779 31.26 1.13 -16.41
CA GLY A 779 32.60 0.89 -15.91
C GLY A 779 33.17 1.91 -14.92
N ASP A 780 32.58 3.07 -14.72
CA ASP A 780 33.06 4.10 -13.80
C ASP A 780 32.38 3.99 -12.42
N LEU A 781 33.00 3.17 -11.55
CA LEU A 781 32.53 2.94 -10.19
C LEU A 781 32.50 4.22 -9.34
N GLU A 782 33.46 5.11 -9.53
CA GLU A 782 33.57 6.33 -8.73
C GLU A 782 32.39 7.27 -8.99
N THR A 783 32.03 7.46 -10.26
CA THR A 783 30.85 8.25 -10.63
C THR A 783 29.58 7.61 -10.09
N MET A 784 29.43 6.28 -10.12
CA MET A 784 28.27 5.61 -9.56
C MET A 784 28.17 5.73 -8.03
N ARG A 785 29.29 5.70 -7.31
CA ARG A 785 29.34 5.94 -5.86
C ARG A 785 28.93 7.37 -5.50
N GLN A 786 29.45 8.35 -6.21
CA GLN A 786 29.06 9.75 -6.02
C GLN A 786 27.56 9.94 -6.31
N ALA A 787 27.05 9.33 -7.37
CA ALA A 787 25.61 9.37 -7.66
C ALA A 787 24.76 8.70 -6.56
N TYR A 788 25.24 7.62 -5.97
CA TYR A 788 24.58 6.95 -4.85
C TYR A 788 24.52 7.84 -3.60
N GLU A 789 25.55 8.62 -3.33
CA GLU A 789 25.60 9.53 -2.19
C GLU A 789 24.77 10.81 -2.41
N GLU A 790 24.77 11.36 -3.62
CA GLU A 790 24.27 12.70 -3.91
C GLU A 790 22.87 12.72 -4.56
N TRP A 791 22.55 11.70 -5.37
CA TRP A 791 21.33 11.69 -6.18
C TRP A 791 20.22 10.80 -5.58
N PRO A 792 19.16 11.37 -5.00
CA PRO A 792 18.10 10.60 -4.32
C PRO A 792 17.42 9.54 -5.17
N LEU A 793 17.27 9.76 -6.48
CA LEU A 793 16.72 8.76 -7.39
C LEU A 793 17.60 7.52 -7.43
N PHE A 794 18.92 7.71 -7.67
CA PHE A 794 19.85 6.62 -7.83
C PHE A 794 20.09 5.87 -6.51
N SER A 795 20.24 6.60 -5.40
CA SER A 795 20.34 5.97 -4.08
C SER A 795 19.12 5.14 -3.72
N THR A 796 17.91 5.66 -3.92
CA THR A 796 16.66 4.92 -3.65
C THR A 796 16.53 3.68 -4.56
N PHE A 797 16.93 3.80 -5.81
CA PHE A 797 16.90 2.71 -6.77
C PHE A 797 17.88 1.59 -6.40
N ILE A 798 19.13 1.90 -6.12
CA ILE A 798 20.15 0.94 -5.67
C ILE A 798 19.76 0.28 -4.35
N ASP A 799 19.25 1.06 -3.40
CA ASP A 799 18.74 0.58 -2.11
C ASP A 799 17.64 -0.48 -2.26
N ASN A 800 16.70 -0.28 -3.20
CA ASN A 800 15.62 -1.23 -3.47
C ASN A 800 16.14 -2.50 -4.14
N ILE A 801 17.12 -2.38 -5.01
CA ILE A 801 17.77 -3.54 -5.64
C ILE A 801 18.58 -4.33 -4.62
N GLU A 802 19.36 -3.66 -3.78
CA GLU A 802 20.12 -4.31 -2.71
C GLU A 802 19.21 -5.14 -1.79
N MET A 803 18.08 -4.55 -1.38
CA MET A 803 17.09 -5.26 -0.58
C MET A 803 16.50 -6.48 -1.32
N SER A 804 16.29 -6.38 -2.63
CA SER A 804 15.80 -7.49 -3.44
C SER A 804 16.85 -8.58 -3.59
N ILE A 805 18.11 -8.22 -3.75
CA ILE A 805 19.27 -9.15 -3.78
C ILE A 805 19.45 -9.83 -2.42
N ALA A 806 19.26 -9.11 -1.31
CA ALA A 806 19.32 -9.70 0.03
C ALA A 806 18.26 -10.78 0.28
N LYS A 807 17.19 -10.79 -0.51
CA LYS A 807 16.11 -11.80 -0.47
C LYS A 807 16.29 -12.91 -1.52
N THR A 808 17.27 -12.81 -2.42
CA THR A 808 17.64 -13.85 -3.37
C THR A 808 18.47 -14.93 -2.67
N ASP A 809 18.32 -16.17 -3.14
CA ASP A 809 19.16 -17.28 -2.70
C ASP A 809 19.53 -18.12 -3.91
N GLU A 810 20.81 -18.10 -4.27
CA GLU A 810 21.33 -18.76 -5.48
C GLU A 810 21.18 -20.27 -5.42
N ARG A 811 21.32 -20.90 -4.25
CA ARG A 811 21.19 -22.35 -4.05
C ARG A 811 19.76 -22.80 -4.36
N ILE A 812 18.77 -22.06 -3.83
CA ILE A 812 17.36 -22.32 -4.05
C ILE A 812 16.97 -21.95 -5.49
N ALA A 813 17.47 -20.83 -6.01
CA ALA A 813 17.27 -20.43 -7.40
C ALA A 813 17.68 -21.54 -8.36
N LYS A 814 18.86 -22.15 -8.17
CA LYS A 814 19.33 -23.28 -8.97
C LYS A 814 18.37 -24.49 -8.91
N MET A 815 17.73 -24.76 -7.77
CA MET A 815 16.74 -25.84 -7.66
C MET A 815 15.49 -25.56 -8.50
N TYR A 816 15.01 -24.30 -8.53
CA TYR A 816 13.87 -23.90 -9.38
C TYR A 816 14.24 -23.93 -10.86
N LEU A 817 15.41 -23.38 -11.22
CA LEU A 817 15.89 -23.35 -12.61
C LEU A 817 16.09 -24.76 -13.16
N ALA A 818 16.52 -25.72 -12.34
CA ALA A 818 16.63 -27.13 -12.69
C ALA A 818 15.30 -27.84 -12.97
N LEU A 819 14.14 -27.22 -12.74
CA LEU A 819 12.84 -27.74 -13.18
C LEU A 819 12.66 -27.63 -14.70
N GLY A 820 13.43 -26.78 -15.38
CA GLY A 820 13.40 -26.56 -16.83
C GLY A 820 14.70 -27.00 -17.51
N ASP A 821 14.59 -27.58 -18.72
CA ASP A 821 15.71 -28.12 -19.50
C ASP A 821 16.32 -27.05 -20.43
N ARG A 822 16.73 -25.88 -19.86
CA ARG A 822 17.25 -24.73 -20.64
C ARG A 822 18.45 -24.10 -19.93
N GLU A 823 19.61 -24.76 -20.07
CA GLU A 823 20.85 -24.31 -19.44
C GLU A 823 21.28 -22.91 -19.91
N ASP A 824 21.03 -22.57 -21.18
CA ASP A 824 21.30 -21.24 -21.74
C ASP A 824 20.56 -20.11 -21.01
N LEU A 825 19.27 -20.32 -20.64
CA LEU A 825 18.47 -19.37 -19.87
C LEU A 825 18.90 -19.35 -18.40
N ASN A 826 19.21 -20.52 -17.84
CA ASN A 826 19.70 -20.63 -16.45
C ASN A 826 20.99 -19.82 -16.27
N GLU A 827 21.97 -19.99 -17.17
CA GLU A 827 23.24 -19.26 -17.15
C GLU A 827 23.02 -17.73 -17.32
N LYS A 828 22.14 -17.30 -18.24
CA LYS A 828 21.81 -15.88 -18.40
C LYS A 828 21.31 -15.24 -17.11
N VAL A 829 20.44 -15.95 -16.36
CA VAL A 829 19.87 -15.45 -15.11
C VAL A 829 20.91 -15.45 -13.99
N LEU A 830 21.64 -16.55 -13.79
CA LEU A 830 22.60 -16.67 -12.69
C LEU A 830 23.78 -15.72 -12.88
N ASN A 831 24.33 -15.60 -14.08
CA ASN A 831 25.46 -14.70 -14.37
C ASN A 831 25.07 -13.23 -14.15
N GLU A 832 23.86 -12.82 -14.56
CA GLU A 832 23.37 -11.46 -14.33
C GLU A 832 23.09 -11.20 -12.84
N MET A 833 22.65 -12.21 -12.10
CA MET A 833 22.41 -12.11 -10.65
C MET A 833 23.74 -11.87 -9.91
N GLU A 834 24.76 -12.64 -10.21
CA GLU A 834 26.11 -12.49 -9.63
C GLU A 834 26.71 -11.13 -9.99
N LEU A 835 26.64 -10.74 -11.27
CA LEU A 835 27.15 -9.46 -11.75
C LEU A 835 26.45 -8.28 -11.09
N THR A 836 25.13 -8.34 -10.94
CA THR A 836 24.34 -7.30 -10.26
C THR A 836 24.74 -7.20 -8.79
N ARG A 837 24.86 -8.33 -8.09
CA ARG A 837 25.30 -8.36 -6.69
C ARG A 837 26.67 -7.72 -6.52
N LYS A 838 27.64 -8.08 -7.37
CA LYS A 838 29.00 -7.52 -7.38
C LYS A 838 28.97 -5.99 -7.50
N TRP A 839 28.24 -5.46 -8.46
CA TRP A 839 28.18 -4.03 -8.71
C TRP A 839 27.41 -3.26 -7.63
N VAL A 840 26.29 -3.77 -7.17
CA VAL A 840 25.51 -3.13 -6.09
C VAL A 840 26.34 -3.01 -4.82
N LEU A 841 27.02 -4.09 -4.41
CA LEU A 841 27.91 -4.06 -3.24
C LEU A 841 29.10 -3.11 -3.44
N ALA A 842 29.67 -3.07 -4.64
CA ALA A 842 30.75 -2.13 -4.95
C ALA A 842 30.30 -0.66 -4.88
N ILE A 843 29.09 -0.35 -5.38
CA ILE A 843 28.50 0.99 -5.35
C ILE A 843 28.21 1.42 -3.92
N VAL A 844 27.53 0.57 -3.14
CA VAL A 844 27.15 0.84 -1.73
C VAL A 844 28.38 0.86 -0.81
N GLY A 845 29.47 0.14 -1.18
CA GLY A 845 30.67 0.01 -0.38
C GLY A 845 30.61 -1.07 0.69
N ASP A 846 29.65 -1.98 0.60
CA ASP A 846 29.43 -3.08 1.52
C ASP A 846 30.11 -4.38 1.05
N LYS A 847 30.37 -5.29 1.98
CA LYS A 847 30.91 -6.64 1.70
C LYS A 847 29.82 -7.68 1.47
N TRP A 848 28.64 -7.46 2.06
CA TRP A 848 27.45 -8.31 1.92
C TRP A 848 26.19 -7.44 1.91
N PRO A 849 25.07 -7.92 1.33
CA PRO A 849 23.87 -7.10 1.20
C PRO A 849 23.33 -6.62 2.55
N LEU A 850 22.95 -5.34 2.60
CA LEU A 850 22.37 -4.65 3.78
C LEU A 850 23.32 -4.61 4.99
N GLN A 851 24.61 -4.63 4.79
CA GLN A 851 25.60 -4.51 5.87
C GLN A 851 25.45 -3.17 6.62
N HIS A 852 25.19 -2.08 5.94
CA HIS A 852 24.96 -0.75 6.51
C HIS A 852 23.53 -0.55 7.04
N ARG A 853 22.59 -1.46 6.73
CA ARG A 853 21.18 -1.45 7.15
C ARG A 853 20.89 -2.60 8.11
N HIS A 854 21.53 -2.56 9.28
CA HIS A 854 21.56 -3.67 10.24
C HIS A 854 20.18 -4.23 10.58
N VAL A 855 19.21 -3.38 10.93
CA VAL A 855 17.86 -3.83 11.35
C VAL A 855 17.18 -4.62 10.23
N LEU A 856 17.20 -4.08 9.00
CA LEU A 856 16.60 -4.75 7.85
C LEU A 856 17.35 -6.03 7.47
N GLY A 857 18.69 -5.97 7.45
CA GLY A 857 19.54 -7.12 7.16
C GLY A 857 19.37 -8.26 8.18
N GLN A 858 19.26 -7.93 9.47
CA GLN A 858 18.99 -8.91 10.52
C GLN A 858 17.58 -9.52 10.39
N ALA A 859 16.56 -8.69 10.17
CA ALA A 859 15.20 -9.17 9.98
C ALA A 859 15.08 -10.16 8.81
N ILE A 860 15.79 -9.94 7.71
CA ILE A 860 15.85 -10.89 6.59
C ILE A 860 16.61 -12.16 6.98
N ARG A 861 17.78 -12.04 7.61
CA ARG A 861 18.61 -13.19 8.00
C ARG A 861 17.89 -14.16 8.95
N ILE A 862 17.16 -13.65 9.92
CA ILE A 862 16.41 -14.47 10.87
C ILE A 862 15.31 -15.28 10.21
N ARG A 863 14.66 -14.72 9.20
CA ARG A 863 13.57 -15.37 8.49
C ARG A 863 14.06 -16.32 7.40
N SER A 864 15.23 -16.05 6.81
CA SER A 864 15.77 -16.83 5.69
C SER A 864 15.77 -18.35 5.90
N PRO A 865 16.20 -18.91 7.03
CA PRO A 865 16.19 -20.37 7.25
C PRO A 865 14.82 -21.00 7.07
N TYR A 866 13.80 -20.34 7.58
CA TYR A 866 12.42 -20.84 7.52
C TYR A 866 11.83 -20.66 6.13
N VAL A 867 12.18 -19.55 5.43
CA VAL A 867 11.82 -19.32 4.03
C VAL A 867 12.47 -20.40 3.16
N ASP A 868 13.73 -20.74 3.42
CA ASP A 868 14.47 -21.76 2.70
C ASP A 868 13.80 -23.12 2.83
N ALA A 869 13.39 -23.52 4.05
CA ALA A 869 12.66 -24.76 4.28
C ALA A 869 11.33 -24.82 3.48
N LEU A 870 10.58 -23.73 3.44
CA LEU A 870 9.36 -23.67 2.64
C LEU A 870 9.64 -23.65 1.13
N SER A 871 10.68 -22.96 0.68
CA SER A 871 11.07 -22.94 -0.73
C SER A 871 11.52 -24.32 -1.21
N VAL A 872 12.29 -25.07 -0.40
CA VAL A 872 12.63 -26.45 -0.66
C VAL A 872 11.38 -27.32 -0.76
N THR A 873 10.46 -27.21 0.22
CA THR A 873 9.20 -27.94 0.20
C THR A 873 8.39 -27.61 -1.07
N GLN A 874 8.36 -26.35 -1.49
CA GLN A 874 7.63 -25.91 -2.69
C GLN A 874 8.24 -26.49 -3.97
N VAL A 875 9.58 -26.39 -4.14
CA VAL A 875 10.22 -26.87 -5.37
C VAL A 875 10.12 -28.39 -5.50
N LEU A 876 10.20 -29.14 -4.40
CA LEU A 876 10.01 -30.60 -4.41
C LEU A 876 8.56 -30.97 -4.74
N ALA A 877 7.59 -30.23 -4.21
CA ALA A 877 6.17 -30.40 -4.55
C ALA A 877 5.90 -30.09 -6.03
N LEU A 878 6.49 -29.02 -6.58
CA LEU A 878 6.43 -28.66 -8.00
C LEU A 878 7.04 -29.75 -8.87
N LYS A 879 8.22 -30.25 -8.51
CA LYS A 879 8.90 -31.36 -9.19
C LYS A 879 8.01 -32.62 -9.23
N SER A 880 7.37 -32.95 -8.11
CA SER A 880 6.47 -34.09 -8.04
C SER A 880 5.19 -33.91 -8.87
N LEU A 881 4.59 -32.71 -8.83
CA LEU A 881 3.39 -32.40 -9.61
C LEU A 881 3.65 -32.35 -11.12
N ARG A 882 4.85 -31.90 -11.55
CA ARG A 882 5.22 -31.70 -12.97
C ARG A 882 5.97 -32.85 -13.58
N LYS A 883 6.49 -33.80 -12.79
CA LYS A 883 6.97 -35.06 -13.33
C LYS A 883 5.80 -35.70 -14.08
N LYS A 884 5.85 -35.68 -15.41
CA LYS A 884 5.20 -36.69 -16.22
C LYS A 884 5.91 -37.98 -15.88
N VAL A 885 5.45 -38.62 -14.85
CA VAL A 885 6.00 -39.92 -14.46
C VAL A 885 5.77 -40.83 -15.63
N ASP A 886 6.82 -41.42 -16.13
CA ASP A 886 6.74 -42.56 -17.02
C ASP A 886 5.72 -43.54 -16.42
N LYS A 887 4.48 -43.54 -16.92
CA LYS A 887 3.40 -44.52 -16.77
C LYS A 887 2.44 -44.51 -15.59
N GLU A 888 2.55 -43.68 -14.58
CA GLU A 888 1.46 -43.53 -13.60
C GLU A 888 1.02 -42.06 -13.47
N GLU A 889 -0.18 -41.76 -13.93
CA GLU A 889 -0.81 -40.44 -13.67
C GLU A 889 -1.13 -40.33 -12.18
N LEU A 890 -0.74 -39.20 -11.56
CA LEU A 890 -1.18 -38.86 -10.21
C LEU A 890 -2.71 -38.91 -10.13
N SER A 891 -3.26 -39.53 -9.12
CA SER A 891 -4.71 -39.48 -8.87
C SER A 891 -5.17 -38.03 -8.66
N GLN A 892 -6.42 -37.72 -8.95
CA GLN A 892 -6.98 -36.38 -8.71
C GLN A 892 -6.79 -35.90 -7.25
N SER A 893 -6.87 -36.83 -6.29
CA SER A 893 -6.65 -36.53 -4.87
C SER A 893 -5.19 -36.15 -4.58
N GLN A 894 -4.21 -36.84 -5.19
CA GLN A 894 -2.79 -36.51 -5.04
C GLN A 894 -2.47 -35.16 -5.71
N GLN A 895 -2.98 -34.90 -6.91
CA GLN A 895 -2.82 -33.61 -7.59
C GLN A 895 -3.37 -32.46 -6.73
N ALA A 896 -4.60 -32.61 -6.22
CA ALA A 896 -5.20 -31.63 -5.31
C ALA A 896 -4.37 -31.42 -4.04
N GLY A 897 -3.80 -32.50 -3.49
CA GLY A 897 -2.93 -32.45 -2.31
C GLY A 897 -1.62 -31.70 -2.55
N PHE A 898 -0.95 -31.93 -3.69
CA PHE A 898 0.27 -31.19 -4.06
C PHE A 898 -0.04 -29.71 -4.34
N ILE A 899 -1.14 -29.43 -5.07
CA ILE A 899 -1.58 -28.04 -5.29
C ILE A 899 -1.81 -27.33 -3.94
N TYR A 900 -2.52 -27.97 -3.02
CA TYR A 900 -2.74 -27.41 -1.69
C TYR A 900 -1.42 -27.14 -0.94
N LEU A 901 -0.46 -28.07 -0.98
CA LEU A 901 0.86 -27.90 -0.38
C LEU A 901 1.60 -26.70 -1.00
N ILE A 902 1.61 -26.60 -2.34
CA ILE A 902 2.25 -25.48 -3.03
C ILE A 902 1.59 -24.16 -2.63
N LEU A 903 0.25 -24.10 -2.57
CA LEU A 903 -0.46 -22.89 -2.15
C LEU A 903 -0.14 -22.49 -0.70
N CYS A 904 0.01 -23.46 0.21
CA CYS A 904 0.44 -23.20 1.60
C CYS A 904 1.86 -22.65 1.63
N THR A 905 2.79 -23.25 0.88
CA THR A 905 4.18 -22.77 0.82
C THR A 905 4.28 -21.40 0.14
N VAL A 906 3.49 -21.12 -0.91
CA VAL A 906 3.43 -19.80 -1.55
C VAL A 906 3.02 -18.71 -0.54
N SER A 907 1.99 -18.97 0.26
CA SER A 907 1.56 -18.03 1.31
C SER A 907 2.63 -17.85 2.40
N GLY A 908 3.31 -18.93 2.81
CA GLY A 908 4.35 -18.89 3.81
C GLY A 908 5.62 -18.17 3.34
N VAL A 909 6.09 -18.43 2.12
CA VAL A 909 7.24 -17.74 1.52
C VAL A 909 6.95 -16.25 1.36
N ALA A 910 5.75 -15.88 0.91
CA ALA A 910 5.33 -14.49 0.81
C ALA A 910 5.36 -13.77 2.16
N ALA A 911 4.81 -14.41 3.20
CA ALA A 911 4.84 -13.88 4.57
C ALA A 911 6.27 -13.76 5.12
N GLY A 912 7.12 -14.76 4.87
CA GLY A 912 8.51 -14.76 5.33
C GLY A 912 9.39 -13.72 4.65
N LEU A 913 9.25 -13.52 3.35
CA LEU A 913 9.99 -12.50 2.60
C LEU A 913 9.43 -11.09 2.82
N GLN A 914 8.22 -10.94 3.37
CA GLN A 914 7.48 -9.67 3.38
C GLN A 914 7.50 -9.00 2.00
N ASN A 915 7.39 -9.81 0.98
CA ASN A 915 7.44 -9.40 -0.42
C ASN A 915 6.48 -10.28 -1.22
N THR A 916 5.45 -9.69 -1.71
CA THR A 916 4.41 -10.38 -2.46
C THR A 916 4.34 -9.91 -3.92
N GLY A 917 5.38 -9.26 -4.37
CA GLY A 917 5.53 -8.81 -5.75
C GLY A 917 5.81 -7.33 -5.94
#